data_228d252192213fc030c6a7ec2259aad1
#
_entry.id   228d252192213fc030c6a7ec2259aad1
#
_cell.length_a   1.000
_cell.length_b   1.000
_cell.length_c   1.000
_cell.angle_alpha   90.00
_cell.angle_beta   90.00
_cell.angle_gamma   90.00
#
_symmetry.space_group_name_H-M   'P 1'
#
loop_
_entity.id
_entity.type
_entity.pdbx_description
1 polymer ?
#
loop_
_entity_poly.entity_id
_entity_poly.type
_entity_poly.pdbx_seq_one_letter_code
_entity_poly.pdbx_strand_id
1 'polypeptide(L)'
;MSEYISNPDEAKDFQNRYRTIAAFVILTLIVFISRLLWLQIFQGSELRRFSENNRIKQNKISAPRGLILDREGRALVENLPGFEVVLSPQYVENLEILSQTIGPILDIEPEKIIEKFKRSKRINGTFSTIRLKDNLSREEVFRLKRIRLDSPGMEIRESIIRHYPLRENGAQIFGYVGEISKNEIAKLNKKYKSRLTFEQGDVIGKNGLEETLEEKIRGKDGVSFVQVDAHGRKTITEIPNIYGQQIIDLDPIHGNSAYLTIDRDIQEAAHKSFTDLKRIGALVAMKPDGEVLAWLNAPSFDPNFFATEVSHKVWSKLTNDPFRPLRNKVMQDHFWPGSTFKPLVALAALQEKIITDKTVLYAPGKMYFGNRWFHNHNKSGEGHINIYDAIERSSNVFFYQLGIKLGVDKMYNYISLLGLGSRTQIEMDREAPGRLPNSAWKKSLGRDEWQPGENLTLAIGQGYVMTTPLQLAVAYNAIATEGKVVKPFILKKVVDHYGNILMEKSPEVIRDVTLTQPNGYKIDADTFRIVKEGMRRVSNGLQGTARASRIPGVEMAGKTGTAQVVGFTADQIYKTCENRPIQMRHHGWFVGWAPWDKPEIIVAVLSQHGCHGPTTAPIVRDVIEAYFKKYHPDIIAEGLKKKRLKQVKVIPIESSGD
;
A
#
# COMPACT_ATOMS: atom_id res chain seq x y z
N MET A 1 40.47 -83.92 -49.24
CA MET A 1 40.12 -82.53 -48.90
C MET A 1 41.40 -81.74 -48.75
N SER A 2 42.05 -81.49 -49.84
CA SER A 2 43.25 -80.63 -49.84
C SER A 2 43.43 -80.04 -51.24
N GLU A 3 42.52 -79.20 -51.66
CA GLU A 3 42.66 -78.45 -52.89
C GLU A 3 41.99 -77.06 -52.64
N TYR A 4 42.72 -76.22 -51.95
CA TYR A 4 42.45 -74.78 -52.01
C TYR A 4 43.66 -74.03 -51.45
N ILE A 5 44.72 -73.98 -52.27
CA ILE A 5 45.67 -72.87 -52.35
C ILE A 5 46.61 -73.25 -53.48
N SER A 6 46.30 -72.87 -54.69
CA SER A 6 47.17 -73.13 -55.84
C SER A 6 47.51 -71.83 -56.61
N ASN A 7 47.41 -70.72 -56.02
CA ASN A 7 47.88 -69.50 -56.71
C ASN A 7 48.69 -68.61 -55.73
N PRO A 8 50.06 -68.63 -55.83
CA PRO A 8 50.93 -67.82 -54.96
C PRO A 8 50.66 -66.33 -55.02
N ASP A 9 50.05 -65.84 -56.11
CA ASP A 9 49.72 -64.40 -56.26
C ASP A 9 48.42 -64.05 -55.54
N GLU A 10 47.44 -64.96 -55.49
CA GLU A 10 46.24 -64.78 -54.69
C GLU A 10 46.54 -64.81 -53.19
N ALA A 11 47.46 -65.65 -52.75
CA ALA A 11 47.88 -65.66 -51.34
C ALA A 11 48.64 -64.39 -50.92
N LYS A 12 49.43 -63.82 -51.82
CA LYS A 12 50.10 -62.56 -51.60
C LYS A 12 49.08 -61.37 -51.57
N ASP A 13 48.10 -61.39 -52.43
CA ASP A 13 47.04 -60.32 -52.49
C ASP A 13 46.16 -60.37 -51.24
N PHE A 14 45.86 -61.61 -50.77
CA PHE A 14 45.11 -61.80 -49.52
C PHE A 14 45.92 -61.30 -48.29
N GLN A 15 47.26 -61.65 -48.26
CA GLN A 15 48.15 -61.15 -47.22
C GLN A 15 48.28 -59.60 -47.25
N ASN A 16 48.34 -58.98 -48.42
CA ASN A 16 48.39 -57.52 -48.56
C ASN A 16 47.10 -56.89 -48.11
N ARG A 17 45.95 -57.37 -48.49
CA ARG A 17 44.62 -56.91 -48.03
C ARG A 17 44.49 -57.06 -46.51
N TYR A 18 44.90 -58.17 -45.95
CA TYR A 18 44.90 -58.40 -44.52
C TYR A 18 45.82 -57.40 -43.79
N ARG A 19 47.06 -57.19 -44.30
CA ARG A 19 47.97 -56.16 -43.74
C ARG A 19 47.41 -54.79 -43.82
N THR A 20 46.72 -54.41 -44.91
CA THR A 20 46.08 -53.14 -45.06
C THR A 20 44.93 -52.97 -44.08
N ILE A 21 44.09 -53.97 -43.92
CA ILE A 21 42.98 -53.94 -42.94
C ILE A 21 43.54 -53.89 -41.51
N ALA A 22 44.56 -54.73 -41.21
CA ALA A 22 45.18 -54.69 -39.90
C ALA A 22 45.85 -53.37 -39.60
N ALA A 23 46.55 -52.77 -40.57
CA ALA A 23 47.09 -51.40 -40.42
C ALA A 23 46.02 -50.35 -40.17
N PHE A 24 44.89 -50.40 -40.86
CA PHE A 24 43.76 -49.51 -40.66
C PHE A 24 43.13 -49.67 -39.25
N VAL A 25 42.93 -50.92 -38.80
CA VAL A 25 42.44 -51.22 -37.44
C VAL A 25 43.39 -50.70 -36.39
N ILE A 26 44.72 -50.95 -36.55
CA ILE A 26 45.74 -50.43 -35.61
C ILE A 26 45.77 -48.94 -35.59
N LEU A 27 45.71 -48.24 -36.76
CA LEU A 27 45.63 -46.76 -36.85
C LEU A 27 44.42 -46.23 -36.15
N THR A 28 43.25 -46.81 -36.38
CA THR A 28 42.00 -46.46 -35.71
C THR A 28 42.11 -46.61 -34.20
N LEU A 29 42.67 -47.70 -33.73
CA LEU A 29 42.90 -47.96 -32.31
C LEU A 29 43.87 -46.94 -31.69
N ILE A 30 44.94 -46.56 -32.39
CA ILE A 30 45.88 -45.52 -31.98
C ILE A 30 45.17 -44.17 -31.86
N VAL A 31 44.30 -43.83 -32.81
CA VAL A 31 43.50 -42.60 -32.76
C VAL A 31 42.57 -42.60 -31.54
N PHE A 32 41.88 -43.69 -31.27
CA PHE A 32 41.01 -43.82 -30.09
C PHE A 32 41.81 -43.73 -28.77
N ILE A 33 42.94 -44.45 -28.68
CA ILE A 33 43.81 -44.41 -27.49
C ILE A 33 44.34 -42.96 -27.28
N SER A 34 44.82 -42.33 -28.35
CA SER A 34 45.31 -40.94 -28.28
C SER A 34 44.22 -39.98 -27.84
N ARG A 35 42.99 -40.14 -28.36
CA ARG A 35 41.83 -39.34 -27.94
C ARG A 35 41.45 -39.61 -26.49
N LEU A 36 41.48 -40.85 -26.06
CA LEU A 36 41.17 -41.24 -24.68
C LEU A 36 42.22 -40.66 -23.70
N LEU A 37 43.51 -40.74 -24.04
CA LEU A 37 44.57 -40.10 -23.27
C LEU A 37 44.42 -38.61 -23.19
N TRP A 38 44.09 -37.97 -24.33
CA TRP A 38 43.80 -36.51 -24.35
C TRP A 38 42.66 -36.16 -23.40
N LEU A 39 41.53 -36.88 -23.45
CA LEU A 39 40.36 -36.66 -22.60
C LEU A 39 40.68 -36.92 -21.13
N GLN A 40 41.50 -37.92 -20.80
CA GLN A 40 41.81 -38.27 -19.42
C GLN A 40 42.91 -37.41 -18.80
N ILE A 41 43.96 -37.06 -19.56
CA ILE A 41 45.12 -36.33 -19.04
C ILE A 41 44.92 -34.81 -19.17
N PHE A 42 44.52 -34.30 -20.33
CA PHE A 42 44.43 -32.89 -20.60
C PHE A 42 43.07 -32.28 -20.23
N GLN A 43 42.00 -33.04 -20.41
CA GLN A 43 40.64 -32.57 -20.05
C GLN A 43 40.07 -33.30 -18.82
N GLY A 44 40.78 -34.21 -18.21
CA GLY A 44 40.30 -35.06 -17.13
C GLY A 44 39.89 -34.27 -15.90
N SER A 45 40.63 -33.25 -15.54
CA SER A 45 40.28 -32.34 -14.41
C SER A 45 39.01 -31.52 -14.68
N GLU A 46 38.85 -31.07 -15.90
CA GLU A 46 37.69 -30.28 -16.30
C GLU A 46 36.44 -31.18 -16.42
N LEU A 47 36.55 -32.34 -17.05
CA LEU A 47 35.45 -33.30 -17.15
C LEU A 47 35.04 -33.84 -15.78
N ARG A 48 36.02 -34.08 -14.89
CA ARG A 48 35.75 -34.46 -13.51
C ARG A 48 35.02 -33.34 -12.76
N ARG A 49 35.42 -32.13 -12.95
CA ARG A 49 34.73 -30.95 -12.39
C ARG A 49 33.28 -30.85 -12.89
N PHE A 50 33.04 -31.08 -14.19
CA PHE A 50 31.67 -31.14 -14.73
C PHE A 50 30.85 -32.26 -14.12
N SER A 51 31.44 -33.45 -13.97
CA SER A 51 30.76 -34.61 -13.36
C SER A 51 30.40 -34.37 -11.89
N GLU A 52 31.34 -33.81 -11.11
CA GLU A 52 31.11 -33.46 -9.71
C GLU A 52 30.05 -32.34 -9.56
N ASN A 53 30.09 -31.30 -10.42
CA ASN A 53 29.08 -30.27 -10.43
C ASN A 53 27.67 -30.77 -10.78
N ASN A 54 27.56 -31.78 -11.64
CA ASN A 54 26.26 -32.41 -11.95
C ASN A 54 25.72 -33.29 -10.81
N ARG A 55 26.57 -33.70 -9.89
CA ARG A 55 26.23 -34.56 -8.76
C ARG A 55 25.81 -33.74 -7.52
N ILE A 56 26.21 -32.47 -7.46
CA ILE A 56 25.86 -31.56 -6.35
C ILE A 56 24.84 -30.58 -6.84
N LYS A 57 23.65 -30.64 -6.26
CA LYS A 57 22.57 -29.70 -6.51
C LYS A 57 22.57 -28.61 -5.42
N GLN A 58 22.61 -27.37 -5.84
CA GLN A 58 22.38 -26.22 -4.96
C GLN A 58 20.88 -26.03 -4.80
N ASN A 59 20.41 -26.11 -3.57
CA ASN A 59 19.05 -25.77 -3.21
C ASN A 59 19.06 -24.44 -2.48
N LYS A 60 18.38 -23.44 -3.04
CA LYS A 60 18.15 -22.15 -2.40
C LYS A 60 17.22 -22.35 -1.21
N ILE A 61 17.63 -21.84 -0.04
CA ILE A 61 16.81 -21.76 1.17
C ILE A 61 16.30 -20.33 1.27
N SER A 62 15.01 -20.13 1.04
CA SER A 62 14.43 -18.79 1.12
C SER A 62 14.48 -18.24 2.53
N ALA A 63 15.01 -17.03 2.68
CA ALA A 63 15.05 -16.35 3.98
C ALA A 63 13.65 -15.86 4.40
N PRO A 64 13.29 -16.00 5.67
CA PRO A 64 12.11 -15.35 6.20
C PRO A 64 12.21 -13.83 6.05
N ARG A 65 11.18 -13.20 5.49
CA ARG A 65 11.09 -11.73 5.47
C ARG A 65 10.87 -11.22 6.88
N GLY A 66 11.38 -10.03 7.20
CA GLY A 66 11.12 -9.36 8.46
C GLY A 66 9.64 -9.15 8.72
N LEU A 67 9.25 -9.16 9.97
CA LEU A 67 7.88 -8.91 10.40
C LEU A 67 7.55 -7.43 10.20
N ILE A 68 6.26 -7.13 9.95
CA ILE A 68 5.74 -5.77 10.05
C ILE A 68 4.84 -5.72 11.28
N LEU A 69 5.21 -4.90 12.24
CA LEU A 69 4.61 -4.84 13.56
C LEU A 69 3.96 -3.48 13.79
N ASP A 70 2.93 -3.43 14.62
CA ASP A 70 2.35 -2.18 15.06
C ASP A 70 3.26 -1.47 16.06
N ARG A 71 2.83 -0.32 16.57
CA ARG A 71 3.61 0.48 17.54
C ARG A 71 3.90 -0.23 18.86
N GLU A 72 3.10 -1.25 19.21
CA GLU A 72 3.19 -2.05 20.42
C GLU A 72 3.87 -3.41 20.22
N GLY A 73 4.27 -3.73 18.96
CA GLY A 73 4.94 -4.98 18.61
C GLY A 73 3.98 -6.11 18.23
N ARG A 74 2.70 -5.84 18.03
CA ARG A 74 1.74 -6.84 17.55
C ARG A 74 1.86 -7.02 16.04
N ALA A 75 1.78 -8.25 15.56
CA ALA A 75 1.94 -8.56 14.15
C ALA A 75 0.82 -7.95 13.30
N LEU A 76 1.21 -7.18 12.28
CA LEU A 76 0.37 -6.69 11.19
C LEU A 76 0.62 -7.50 9.91
N VAL A 77 1.86 -7.94 9.71
CA VAL A 77 2.25 -8.88 8.65
C VAL A 77 3.30 -9.83 9.23
N GLU A 78 3.07 -11.11 9.04
CA GLU A 78 3.87 -12.19 9.60
C GLU A 78 4.20 -13.28 8.56
N ASN A 79 4.97 -14.27 8.99
CA ASN A 79 5.32 -15.41 8.16
C ASN A 79 4.74 -16.69 8.78
N LEU A 80 4.06 -17.49 7.98
CA LEU A 80 3.57 -18.81 8.38
C LEU A 80 4.39 -19.90 7.70
N PRO A 81 4.66 -21.01 8.38
CA PRO A 81 5.25 -22.19 7.73
C PRO A 81 4.23 -22.80 6.77
N GLY A 82 4.70 -23.21 5.61
CA GLY A 82 3.89 -23.83 4.58
C GLY A 82 4.69 -24.88 3.80
N PHE A 83 4.06 -25.41 2.78
CA PHE A 83 4.67 -26.35 1.86
C PHE A 83 4.40 -25.91 0.42
N GLU A 84 5.38 -26.13 -0.44
CA GLU A 84 5.25 -25.93 -1.88
C GLU A 84 5.59 -27.22 -2.63
N VAL A 85 5.01 -27.38 -3.82
CA VAL A 85 5.41 -28.44 -4.74
C VAL A 85 6.14 -27.84 -5.92
N VAL A 86 7.33 -28.37 -6.19
CA VAL A 86 8.19 -27.93 -7.29
C VAL A 86 8.52 -29.11 -8.22
N LEU A 87 8.70 -28.79 -9.50
CA LEU A 87 9.19 -29.74 -10.50
C LEU A 87 10.60 -29.34 -10.94
N SER A 88 11.47 -30.35 -11.05
CA SER A 88 12.81 -30.23 -11.65
C SER A 88 12.76 -30.76 -13.07
N PRO A 89 12.78 -29.93 -14.14
CA PRO A 89 12.51 -30.35 -15.51
C PRO A 89 13.46 -31.44 -16.07
N GLN A 90 14.68 -31.48 -15.57
CA GLN A 90 15.69 -32.46 -15.99
C GLN A 90 15.36 -33.88 -15.54
N TYR A 91 14.51 -34.07 -14.52
CA TYR A 91 14.19 -35.37 -13.93
C TYR A 91 12.73 -35.78 -14.15
N VAL A 92 11.92 -34.97 -14.83
CA VAL A 92 10.53 -35.32 -15.19
C VAL A 92 10.58 -36.16 -16.49
N GLU A 93 10.34 -37.46 -16.38
CA GLU A 93 10.35 -38.39 -17.52
C GLU A 93 9.09 -38.26 -18.38
N ASN A 94 7.93 -38.31 -17.76
CA ASN A 94 6.65 -38.19 -18.46
C ASN A 94 5.76 -37.09 -17.82
N LEU A 95 5.76 -35.90 -18.45
CA LEU A 95 5.02 -34.74 -17.96
C LEU A 95 3.50 -34.96 -18.05
N GLU A 96 3.02 -35.69 -19.06
CA GLU A 96 1.58 -35.88 -19.28
C GLU A 96 0.97 -36.75 -18.17
N ILE A 97 1.61 -37.91 -17.90
CA ILE A 97 1.19 -38.80 -16.81
C ILE A 97 1.28 -38.07 -15.46
N LEU A 98 2.39 -37.39 -15.21
CA LEU A 98 2.56 -36.63 -13.97
C LEU A 98 1.47 -35.58 -13.79
N SER A 99 1.19 -34.78 -14.83
CA SER A 99 0.18 -33.72 -14.76
C SER A 99 -1.24 -34.26 -14.52
N GLN A 100 -1.58 -35.40 -15.15
CA GLN A 100 -2.87 -36.07 -14.91
C GLN A 100 -2.99 -36.61 -13.48
N THR A 101 -1.87 -37.05 -12.91
CA THR A 101 -1.86 -37.60 -11.54
C THR A 101 -1.93 -36.52 -10.47
N ILE A 102 -1.16 -35.44 -10.62
CA ILE A 102 -1.07 -34.40 -9.60
C ILE A 102 -2.13 -33.28 -9.77
N GLY A 103 -2.63 -33.08 -10.99
CA GLY A 103 -3.61 -32.05 -11.30
C GLY A 103 -4.84 -32.08 -10.39
N PRO A 104 -5.53 -33.22 -10.26
CA PRO A 104 -6.69 -33.36 -9.38
C PRO A 104 -6.38 -33.16 -7.88
N ILE A 105 -5.14 -33.42 -7.47
CA ILE A 105 -4.71 -33.21 -6.08
C ILE A 105 -4.49 -31.72 -5.79
N LEU A 106 -3.93 -31.00 -6.76
CA LEU A 106 -3.61 -29.59 -6.64
C LEU A 106 -4.77 -28.66 -7.01
N ASP A 107 -5.87 -29.21 -7.52
CA ASP A 107 -6.98 -28.47 -8.11
C ASP A 107 -6.50 -27.56 -9.28
N ILE A 108 -5.62 -28.12 -10.12
CA ILE A 108 -5.07 -27.47 -11.31
C ILE A 108 -5.33 -28.35 -12.52
N GLU A 109 -5.87 -27.78 -13.59
CA GLU A 109 -6.07 -28.50 -14.85
C GLU A 109 -4.72 -29.00 -15.39
N PRO A 110 -4.62 -30.30 -15.81
CA PRO A 110 -3.36 -30.89 -16.29
C PRO A 110 -2.71 -30.08 -17.42
N GLU A 111 -3.51 -29.52 -18.32
CA GLU A 111 -3.06 -28.70 -19.46
C GLU A 111 -2.34 -27.43 -18.97
N LYS A 112 -2.81 -26.81 -17.89
CA LYS A 112 -2.15 -25.64 -17.28
C LYS A 112 -0.81 -26.00 -16.65
N ILE A 113 -0.70 -27.18 -16.04
CA ILE A 113 0.58 -27.70 -15.51
C ILE A 113 1.56 -27.87 -16.65
N ILE A 114 1.13 -28.49 -17.75
CA ILE A 114 1.96 -28.71 -18.95
C ILE A 114 2.39 -27.38 -19.57
N GLU A 115 1.48 -26.44 -19.70
CA GLU A 115 1.77 -25.10 -20.23
C GLU A 115 2.80 -24.36 -19.35
N LYS A 116 2.56 -24.31 -18.03
CA LYS A 116 3.46 -23.70 -17.05
C LYS A 116 4.85 -24.32 -17.10
N PHE A 117 4.90 -25.65 -17.17
CA PHE A 117 6.16 -26.40 -17.29
C PHE A 117 6.91 -26.08 -18.58
N LYS A 118 6.27 -26.19 -19.75
CA LYS A 118 6.89 -25.90 -21.06
C LYS A 118 7.34 -24.44 -21.15
N ARG A 119 6.53 -23.51 -20.67
CA ARG A 119 6.85 -22.09 -20.64
C ARG A 119 8.06 -21.79 -19.75
N SER A 120 8.06 -22.32 -18.53
CA SER A 120 9.15 -22.11 -17.58
C SER A 120 10.46 -22.76 -18.06
N LYS A 121 10.41 -24.00 -18.55
CA LYS A 121 11.57 -24.69 -19.13
C LYS A 121 12.18 -23.92 -20.31
N ARG A 122 11.36 -23.32 -21.17
CA ARG A 122 11.82 -22.49 -22.29
C ARG A 122 12.50 -21.19 -21.83
N ILE A 123 12.01 -20.58 -20.75
CA ILE A 123 12.50 -19.28 -20.29
C ILE A 123 13.73 -19.46 -19.38
N ASN A 124 13.70 -20.45 -18.49
CA ASN A 124 14.62 -20.61 -17.36
C ASN A 124 15.63 -21.76 -17.55
N GLY A 125 15.46 -22.52 -18.62
CA GLY A 125 16.26 -23.70 -18.89
C GLY A 125 15.82 -24.95 -18.10
N THR A 126 16.54 -26.04 -18.35
CA THR A 126 16.19 -27.37 -17.84
C THR A 126 16.58 -27.54 -16.36
N PHE A 127 17.53 -26.75 -15.88
CA PHE A 127 18.08 -26.88 -14.53
C PHE A 127 17.31 -26.10 -13.46
N SER A 128 16.49 -25.13 -13.86
CA SER A 128 15.69 -24.33 -12.92
C SER A 128 14.46 -25.10 -12.46
N THR A 129 14.22 -25.11 -11.14
CA THR A 129 13.00 -25.69 -10.58
C THR A 129 11.78 -24.84 -10.89
N ILE A 130 10.65 -25.48 -11.12
CA ILE A 130 9.37 -24.85 -11.46
C ILE A 130 8.42 -25.03 -10.29
N ARG A 131 8.04 -23.95 -9.63
CA ARG A 131 7.01 -23.96 -8.60
C ARG A 131 5.64 -24.18 -9.26
N LEU A 132 4.94 -25.26 -8.88
CA LEU A 132 3.59 -25.52 -9.35
C LEU A 132 2.55 -24.85 -8.47
N LYS A 133 2.62 -25.10 -7.16
CA LYS A 133 1.71 -24.54 -6.17
C LYS A 133 2.45 -24.33 -4.85
N ASP A 134 2.17 -23.25 -4.19
CA ASP A 134 2.54 -22.95 -2.81
C ASP A 134 1.33 -23.12 -1.87
N ASN A 135 1.56 -22.96 -0.58
CA ASN A 135 0.53 -23.09 0.46
C ASN A 135 -0.29 -24.39 0.35
N LEU A 136 0.40 -25.50 0.22
CA LEU A 136 -0.27 -26.80 0.17
C LEU A 136 -0.97 -27.11 1.49
N SER A 137 -2.19 -27.59 1.42
CA SER A 137 -2.91 -28.11 2.57
C SER A 137 -2.26 -29.42 3.08
N ARG A 138 -2.49 -29.77 4.32
CA ARG A 138 -1.98 -31.03 4.89
C ARG A 138 -2.42 -32.26 4.10
N GLU A 139 -3.63 -32.23 3.56
CA GLU A 139 -4.16 -33.30 2.74
C GLU A 139 -3.43 -33.42 1.39
N GLU A 140 -3.20 -32.30 0.71
CA GLU A 140 -2.41 -32.27 -0.53
C GLU A 140 -0.99 -32.76 -0.30
N VAL A 141 -0.32 -32.32 0.76
CA VAL A 141 1.02 -32.79 1.14
C VAL A 141 1.04 -34.28 1.35
N PHE A 142 0.05 -34.83 2.05
CA PHE A 142 -0.03 -36.27 2.29
C PHE A 142 -0.24 -37.05 1.00
N ARG A 143 -1.14 -36.62 0.13
CA ARG A 143 -1.39 -37.25 -1.18
C ARG A 143 -0.16 -37.18 -2.10
N LEU A 144 0.48 -36.02 -2.17
CA LEU A 144 1.69 -35.84 -2.99
C LEU A 144 2.89 -36.63 -2.48
N LYS A 145 3.08 -36.76 -1.15
CA LYS A 145 4.15 -37.58 -0.57
C LYS A 145 4.04 -39.06 -1.00
N ARG A 146 2.82 -39.58 -1.16
CA ARG A 146 2.57 -40.95 -1.62
C ARG A 146 3.01 -41.14 -3.08
N ILE A 147 2.80 -40.15 -3.93
CA ILE A 147 3.10 -40.21 -5.37
C ILE A 147 4.58 -39.89 -5.63
N ARG A 148 5.24 -39.16 -4.74
CA ARG A 148 6.64 -38.73 -4.90
C ARG A 148 7.61 -39.90 -5.18
N LEU A 149 7.36 -41.09 -4.64
CA LEU A 149 8.22 -42.26 -4.82
C LEU A 149 8.29 -42.70 -6.28
N ASP A 150 7.17 -42.53 -7.01
CA ASP A 150 7.01 -42.95 -8.41
C ASP A 150 7.15 -41.80 -9.40
N SER A 151 7.46 -40.59 -8.91
CA SER A 151 7.52 -39.38 -9.73
C SER A 151 8.86 -38.66 -9.55
N PRO A 152 9.92 -39.14 -10.20
CA PRO A 152 11.20 -38.46 -10.18
C PRO A 152 11.05 -37.04 -10.74
N GLY A 153 11.72 -36.10 -10.11
CA GLY A 153 11.63 -34.69 -10.48
C GLY A 153 10.54 -33.88 -9.77
N MET A 154 9.63 -34.51 -9.01
CA MET A 154 8.71 -33.80 -8.12
C MET A 154 9.25 -33.75 -6.69
N GLU A 155 9.28 -32.60 -6.11
CA GLU A 155 9.76 -32.36 -4.75
C GLU A 155 8.74 -31.50 -3.97
N ILE A 156 8.49 -31.89 -2.71
CA ILE A 156 7.73 -31.09 -1.76
C ILE A 156 8.73 -30.45 -0.82
N ARG A 157 8.72 -29.13 -0.75
CA ARG A 157 9.62 -28.33 0.07
C ARG A 157 8.85 -27.58 1.14
N GLU A 158 9.51 -27.32 2.25
CA GLU A 158 9.06 -26.32 3.20
C GLU A 158 9.19 -24.95 2.55
N SER A 159 8.18 -24.12 2.77
CA SER A 159 8.12 -22.76 2.26
C SER A 159 7.66 -21.81 3.36
N ILE A 160 7.88 -20.54 3.13
CA ILE A 160 7.46 -19.47 4.04
C ILE A 160 6.39 -18.64 3.34
N ILE A 161 5.20 -18.63 3.92
CA ILE A 161 4.05 -17.94 3.37
C ILE A 161 3.88 -16.62 4.10
N ARG A 162 3.85 -15.52 3.33
CA ARG A 162 3.55 -14.21 3.88
C ARG A 162 2.09 -14.12 4.24
N HIS A 163 1.77 -13.74 5.47
CA HIS A 163 0.43 -13.71 6.02
C HIS A 163 0.06 -12.34 6.55
N TYR A 164 -1.16 -11.91 6.27
CA TYR A 164 -1.73 -10.62 6.63
C TYR A 164 -2.95 -10.84 7.53
N PRO A 165 -2.77 -10.85 8.88
CA PRO A 165 -3.84 -11.18 9.84
C PRO A 165 -5.04 -10.25 9.76
N LEU A 166 -4.83 -9.00 9.41
CA LEU A 166 -5.90 -7.99 9.29
C LEU A 166 -6.65 -8.05 7.94
N ARG A 167 -6.24 -8.93 7.02
CA ARG A 167 -6.84 -9.11 5.70
C ARG A 167 -6.97 -7.77 4.95
N GLU A 168 -8.21 -7.37 4.57
CA GLU A 168 -8.47 -6.11 3.86
C GLU A 168 -8.22 -4.86 4.69
N ASN A 169 -8.13 -4.96 6.01
CA ASN A 169 -7.90 -3.81 6.88
C ASN A 169 -6.43 -3.37 6.83
N GLY A 170 -6.15 -2.31 6.10
CA GLY A 170 -4.79 -1.77 5.92
C GLY A 170 -4.04 -2.34 4.71
N ALA A 171 -4.69 -3.09 3.82
CA ALA A 171 -4.04 -3.72 2.66
C ALA A 171 -3.23 -2.74 1.81
N GLN A 172 -3.70 -1.51 1.62
CA GLN A 172 -3.01 -0.51 0.80
C GLN A 172 -1.78 0.09 1.49
N ILE A 173 -1.69 -0.01 2.84
CA ILE A 173 -0.45 0.34 3.56
C ILE A 173 0.55 -0.79 3.41
N PHE A 174 0.15 -2.00 3.83
CA PHE A 174 1.07 -3.14 3.86
C PHE A 174 1.50 -3.50 2.45
N GLY A 175 0.56 -3.44 1.50
CA GLY A 175 0.76 -3.96 0.16
C GLY A 175 0.66 -5.48 0.14
N TYR A 176 1.37 -6.09 -0.77
CA TYR A 176 1.44 -7.55 -0.90
C TYR A 176 2.76 -7.97 -1.55
N VAL A 177 3.10 -9.23 -1.38
CA VAL A 177 4.24 -9.87 -2.03
C VAL A 177 3.79 -10.69 -3.25
N GLY A 178 4.70 -10.89 -4.19
CA GLY A 178 4.44 -11.73 -5.36
C GLY A 178 5.72 -12.08 -6.09
N GLU A 179 5.65 -13.08 -6.96
CA GLU A 179 6.81 -13.52 -7.74
C GLU A 179 7.33 -12.41 -8.67
N ILE A 180 8.64 -12.27 -8.74
CA ILE A 180 9.31 -11.28 -9.58
C ILE A 180 9.13 -11.59 -11.06
N SER A 181 8.79 -10.58 -11.85
CA SER A 181 8.74 -10.70 -13.31
C SER A 181 10.10 -10.43 -13.94
N LYS A 182 10.33 -10.94 -15.15
CA LYS A 182 11.59 -10.74 -15.90
C LYS A 182 11.96 -9.26 -16.07
N ASN A 183 10.98 -8.39 -16.29
CA ASN A 183 11.21 -6.95 -16.45
C ASN A 183 11.60 -6.28 -15.13
N GLU A 184 11.11 -6.79 -14.00
CA GLU A 184 11.43 -6.27 -12.68
C GLU A 184 12.84 -6.65 -12.25
N ILE A 185 13.35 -7.83 -12.62
CA ILE A 185 14.71 -8.29 -12.28
C ILE A 185 15.74 -7.26 -12.73
N ALA A 186 15.73 -6.88 -14.01
CA ALA A 186 16.68 -5.93 -14.56
C ALA A 186 16.58 -4.56 -13.87
N LYS A 187 15.35 -4.09 -13.61
CA LYS A 187 15.06 -2.81 -12.94
C LYS A 187 15.56 -2.80 -11.49
N LEU A 188 15.27 -3.85 -10.72
CA LEU A 188 15.61 -3.94 -9.30
C LEU A 188 17.11 -4.17 -9.10
N ASN A 189 17.75 -5.04 -9.90
CA ASN A 189 19.21 -5.22 -9.85
C ASN A 189 19.95 -3.91 -10.17
N LYS A 190 19.43 -3.08 -11.10
CA LYS A 190 19.95 -1.74 -11.35
C LYS A 190 19.70 -0.78 -10.17
N LYS A 191 18.51 -0.82 -9.57
CA LYS A 191 18.13 0.04 -8.43
C LYS A 191 18.99 -0.24 -7.20
N TYR A 192 19.19 -1.51 -6.85
CA TYR A 192 19.86 -1.90 -5.61
C TYR A 192 21.38 -2.15 -5.73
N LYS A 193 21.96 -2.15 -6.95
CA LYS A 193 23.41 -2.16 -7.22
C LYS A 193 24.19 -3.11 -6.31
N SER A 194 24.11 -4.40 -6.47
CA SER A 194 24.83 -5.41 -5.68
C SER A 194 24.51 -5.48 -4.17
N ARG A 195 23.74 -4.57 -3.60
CA ARG A 195 23.26 -4.69 -2.22
C ARG A 195 22.24 -5.80 -2.06
N LEU A 196 21.39 -5.97 -3.07
CA LEU A 196 20.44 -7.08 -3.22
C LEU A 196 20.57 -7.63 -4.63
N THR A 197 20.52 -8.95 -4.75
CA THR A 197 20.46 -9.66 -6.03
C THR A 197 19.08 -10.31 -6.16
N PHE A 198 18.48 -10.17 -7.33
CA PHE A 198 17.16 -10.71 -7.63
C PHE A 198 17.26 -11.68 -8.78
N GLU A 199 16.65 -12.82 -8.59
CA GLU A 199 16.60 -13.93 -9.54
C GLU A 199 15.16 -14.32 -9.83
N GLN A 200 14.95 -15.06 -10.88
CA GLN A 200 13.63 -15.57 -11.20
C GLN A 200 13.15 -16.58 -10.15
N GLY A 201 11.86 -16.47 -9.77
CA GLY A 201 11.27 -17.25 -8.69
C GLY A 201 11.34 -16.55 -7.32
N ASP A 202 12.08 -15.44 -7.21
CA ASP A 202 12.09 -14.64 -5.99
C ASP A 202 10.71 -14.02 -5.72
N VAL A 203 10.37 -13.95 -4.45
CA VAL A 203 9.19 -13.21 -3.98
C VAL A 203 9.62 -11.84 -3.50
N ILE A 204 8.99 -10.79 -4.04
CA ILE A 204 9.28 -9.39 -3.74
C ILE A 204 8.03 -8.65 -3.30
N GLY A 205 8.20 -7.53 -2.62
CA GLY A 205 7.13 -6.57 -2.39
C GLY A 205 6.67 -5.91 -3.69
N LYS A 206 5.36 -5.94 -3.97
CA LYS A 206 4.76 -5.41 -5.21
C LYS A 206 4.13 -4.05 -5.02
N ASN A 207 3.76 -3.71 -3.81
CA ASN A 207 3.07 -2.47 -3.47
C ASN A 207 3.23 -2.16 -1.98
N GLY A 208 2.87 -0.92 -1.58
CA GLY A 208 2.83 -0.51 -0.17
C GLY A 208 4.19 -0.61 0.54
N LEU A 209 4.14 -0.88 1.83
CA LEU A 209 5.36 -1.00 2.65
C LEU A 209 6.20 -2.23 2.29
N GLU A 210 5.57 -3.31 1.79
CA GLU A 210 6.32 -4.46 1.26
C GLU A 210 7.27 -4.05 0.13
N GLU A 211 6.84 -3.16 -0.80
CA GLU A 211 7.68 -2.62 -1.86
C GLU A 211 8.67 -1.57 -1.33
N THR A 212 8.19 -0.65 -0.50
CA THR A 212 8.99 0.48 -0.01
C THR A 212 10.13 0.04 0.91
N LEU A 213 9.87 -0.97 1.74
CA LEU A 213 10.83 -1.48 2.72
C LEU A 213 11.59 -2.72 2.22
N GLU A 214 11.48 -3.11 0.94
CA GLU A 214 12.09 -4.32 0.37
C GLU A 214 13.56 -4.52 0.82
N GLU A 215 14.37 -3.48 0.72
CA GLU A 215 15.79 -3.53 1.10
C GLU A 215 16.01 -3.80 2.59
N LYS A 216 15.08 -3.41 3.43
CA LYS A 216 15.19 -3.51 4.89
C LYS A 216 14.64 -4.82 5.43
N ILE A 217 13.47 -5.23 4.90
CA ILE A 217 12.74 -6.40 5.43
C ILE A 217 13.01 -7.69 4.66
N ARG A 218 13.65 -7.63 3.49
CA ARG A 218 14.08 -8.83 2.77
C ARG A 218 15.25 -9.46 3.50
N GLY A 219 15.18 -10.77 3.77
CA GLY A 219 16.30 -11.55 4.28
C GLY A 219 17.35 -11.82 3.20
N LYS A 220 18.42 -12.48 3.56
CA LYS A 220 19.42 -13.05 2.64
C LYS A 220 19.21 -14.54 2.56
N ASP A 221 18.92 -15.03 1.35
CA ASP A 221 18.69 -16.45 1.13
C ASP A 221 19.93 -17.26 1.45
N GLY A 222 19.72 -18.43 2.03
CA GLY A 222 20.72 -19.44 2.26
C GLY A 222 20.87 -20.38 1.07
N VAL A 223 21.85 -21.27 1.14
CA VAL A 223 22.11 -22.29 0.13
C VAL A 223 22.42 -23.61 0.84
N SER A 224 21.69 -24.65 0.49
CA SER A 224 22.00 -26.01 0.90
C SER A 224 22.49 -26.82 -0.30
N PHE A 225 23.51 -27.58 -0.08
CA PHE A 225 24.12 -28.46 -1.09
C PHE A 225 23.67 -29.90 -0.84
N VAL A 226 23.09 -30.54 -1.83
CA VAL A 226 22.67 -31.92 -1.73
C VAL A 226 23.29 -32.74 -2.88
N GLN A 227 23.78 -33.91 -2.53
CA GLN A 227 24.23 -34.87 -3.54
C GLN A 227 23.01 -35.57 -4.13
N VAL A 228 22.96 -35.65 -5.46
CA VAL A 228 21.88 -36.30 -6.19
C VAL A 228 22.43 -37.41 -7.09
N ASP A 229 21.62 -38.46 -7.32
CA ASP A 229 21.88 -39.50 -8.32
C ASP A 229 21.53 -38.99 -9.74
N ALA A 230 21.71 -39.86 -10.75
CA ALA A 230 21.40 -39.56 -12.14
C ALA A 230 19.91 -39.23 -12.39
N HIS A 231 19.01 -39.60 -11.48
CA HIS A 231 17.58 -39.34 -11.52
C HIS A 231 17.17 -38.12 -10.63
N GLY A 232 18.17 -37.45 -10.03
CA GLY A 232 17.92 -36.30 -9.16
C GLY A 232 17.40 -36.62 -7.76
N ARG A 233 17.49 -37.88 -7.34
CA ARG A 233 17.11 -38.29 -5.99
C ARG A 233 18.24 -37.98 -5.03
N LYS A 234 17.91 -37.45 -3.87
CA LYS A 234 18.88 -37.17 -2.80
C LYS A 234 19.53 -38.47 -2.34
N THR A 235 20.85 -38.53 -2.38
CA THR A 235 21.64 -39.61 -1.81
C THR A 235 21.97 -39.32 -0.36
N ILE A 236 22.09 -40.39 0.48
CA ILE A 236 22.35 -40.28 1.92
C ILE A 236 23.85 -40.03 2.21
N THR A 237 24.68 -40.05 1.19
CA THR A 237 26.13 -39.91 1.32
C THR A 237 26.52 -38.49 1.66
N GLU A 238 27.49 -38.34 2.57
CA GLU A 238 28.11 -37.04 2.86
C GLU A 238 28.70 -36.43 1.59
N ILE A 239 28.60 -35.11 1.46
CA ILE A 239 29.16 -34.40 0.32
C ILE A 239 30.68 -34.53 0.42
N PRO A 240 31.37 -35.16 -0.56
CA PRO A 240 32.81 -35.30 -0.49
C PRO A 240 33.48 -33.93 -0.58
N ASN A 241 34.62 -33.79 0.08
CA ASN A 241 35.50 -32.63 -0.08
C ASN A 241 35.90 -32.50 -1.54
N ILE A 242 35.49 -31.40 -2.18
CA ILE A 242 35.88 -31.10 -3.57
C ILE A 242 37.12 -30.19 -3.53
N TYR A 243 38.22 -30.68 -4.09
CA TYR A 243 39.51 -29.98 -4.11
C TYR A 243 40.04 -29.54 -2.73
N GLY A 244 39.76 -30.36 -1.67
CA GLY A 244 40.19 -30.04 -0.31
C GLY A 244 39.38 -28.95 0.40
N GLN A 245 38.31 -28.46 -0.21
CA GLN A 245 37.37 -27.52 0.40
C GLN A 245 36.09 -28.26 0.83
N GLN A 246 35.75 -28.11 2.08
CA GLN A 246 34.47 -28.58 2.58
C GLN A 246 33.35 -27.66 2.09
N ILE A 247 32.37 -28.23 1.39
CA ILE A 247 31.17 -27.50 1.01
C ILE A 247 30.28 -27.40 2.24
N ILE A 248 30.08 -26.18 2.71
CA ILE A 248 29.29 -25.86 3.91
C ILE A 248 27.98 -25.23 3.45
N ASP A 249 26.86 -25.71 4.01
CA ASP A 249 25.57 -25.05 3.87
C ASP A 249 25.63 -23.64 4.45
N LEU A 250 24.99 -22.70 3.76
CA LEU A 250 24.84 -21.32 4.23
C LEU A 250 23.42 -21.14 4.73
N ASP A 251 23.29 -20.90 6.02
CA ASP A 251 21.98 -20.60 6.61
C ASP A 251 21.40 -19.29 6.11
N PRO A 252 20.08 -19.21 5.91
CA PRO A 252 19.42 -17.97 5.53
C PRO A 252 19.46 -16.96 6.67
N ILE A 253 19.68 -15.69 6.35
CA ILE A 253 19.64 -14.59 7.30
C ILE A 253 18.25 -13.95 7.24
N HIS A 254 17.56 -13.93 8.36
CA HIS A 254 16.24 -13.32 8.48
C HIS A 254 16.26 -11.84 8.11
N GLY A 255 15.19 -11.36 7.46
CA GLY A 255 14.97 -9.95 7.24
C GLY A 255 14.70 -9.19 8.55
N ASN A 256 15.01 -7.90 8.56
CA ASN A 256 14.80 -7.07 9.75
C ASN A 256 13.32 -6.74 9.93
N SER A 257 12.85 -6.69 11.17
CA SER A 257 11.46 -6.36 11.50
C SER A 257 11.24 -4.85 11.47
N ALA A 258 10.12 -4.43 10.87
CA ALA A 258 9.70 -3.04 10.79
C ALA A 258 8.59 -2.77 11.80
N TYR A 259 8.82 -1.86 12.74
CA TYR A 259 7.79 -1.35 13.63
C TYR A 259 7.17 -0.11 13.02
N LEU A 260 5.85 -0.11 12.90
CA LEU A 260 5.10 1.02 12.38
C LEU A 260 4.60 1.93 13.49
N THR A 261 4.21 3.15 13.11
CA THR A 261 3.48 4.06 13.99
C THR A 261 2.00 3.67 14.12
N ILE A 262 1.52 2.78 13.25
CA ILE A 262 0.13 2.29 13.24
C ILE A 262 -0.23 1.69 14.60
N ASP A 263 -1.39 2.09 15.11
CA ASP A 263 -2.03 1.52 16.28
C ASP A 263 -3.13 0.58 15.83
N ARG A 264 -2.95 -0.72 16.09
CA ARG A 264 -3.88 -1.75 15.63
C ARG A 264 -5.31 -1.53 16.11
N ASP A 265 -5.49 -1.06 17.36
CA ASP A 265 -6.82 -0.84 17.92
C ASP A 265 -7.54 0.33 17.24
N ILE A 266 -6.79 1.40 16.93
CA ILE A 266 -7.33 2.56 16.19
C ILE A 266 -7.63 2.20 14.73
N GLN A 267 -6.76 1.37 14.12
CA GLN A 267 -6.96 0.85 12.77
C GLN A 267 -8.22 -0.02 12.69
N GLU A 268 -8.43 -0.92 13.66
CA GLU A 268 -9.61 -1.77 13.74
C GLU A 268 -10.88 -0.95 13.99
N ALA A 269 -10.83 0.07 14.85
CA ALA A 269 -11.95 1.00 15.07
C ALA A 269 -12.35 1.76 13.79
N ALA A 270 -11.36 2.22 13.02
CA ALA A 270 -11.58 2.87 11.74
C ALA A 270 -12.26 1.92 10.74
N HIS A 271 -11.75 0.69 10.62
CA HIS A 271 -12.34 -0.32 9.73
C HIS A 271 -13.77 -0.68 10.13
N LYS A 272 -13.99 -0.90 11.41
CA LYS A 272 -15.34 -1.21 11.95
C LYS A 272 -16.32 -0.08 11.63
N SER A 273 -15.97 1.18 11.86
CA SER A 273 -16.87 2.31 11.61
C SER A 273 -17.23 2.45 10.12
N PHE A 274 -16.26 2.25 9.20
CA PHE A 274 -16.54 2.23 7.75
C PHE A 274 -17.47 1.08 7.35
N THR A 275 -17.25 -0.10 7.91
CA THR A 275 -18.06 -1.30 7.61
C THR A 275 -19.48 -1.16 8.13
N ASP A 276 -19.64 -0.75 9.40
CA ASP A 276 -20.96 -0.58 10.05
C ASP A 276 -21.80 0.49 9.31
N LEU A 277 -21.17 1.57 8.87
CA LEU A 277 -21.84 2.64 8.12
C LEU A 277 -21.90 2.39 6.61
N LYS A 278 -21.38 1.25 6.12
CA LYS A 278 -21.33 0.86 4.70
C LYS A 278 -20.76 1.97 3.81
N ARG A 279 -19.62 2.56 4.21
CA ARG A 279 -19.00 3.67 3.50
C ARG A 279 -17.92 3.20 2.55
N ILE A 280 -17.80 3.91 1.44
CA ILE A 280 -16.71 3.82 0.47
C ILE A 280 -15.86 5.07 0.65
N GLY A 281 -14.54 4.95 0.62
CA GLY A 281 -13.67 6.13 0.74
C GLY A 281 -12.32 5.85 1.37
N ALA A 282 -11.86 6.80 2.16
CA ALA A 282 -10.54 6.74 2.78
C ALA A 282 -10.50 7.47 4.13
N LEU A 283 -9.62 7.00 5.00
CA LEU A 283 -9.36 7.62 6.30
C LEU A 283 -7.86 7.62 6.59
N VAL A 284 -7.38 8.69 7.17
CA VAL A 284 -6.09 8.75 7.84
C VAL A 284 -6.24 9.41 9.21
N ALA A 285 -5.65 8.78 10.23
CA ALA A 285 -5.51 9.34 11.57
C ALA A 285 -4.03 9.50 11.90
N MET A 286 -3.64 10.64 12.43
CA MET A 286 -2.25 10.94 12.77
C MET A 286 -2.16 11.74 14.07
N LYS A 287 -0.99 11.65 14.73
CA LYS A 287 -0.65 12.51 15.86
C LYS A 287 -0.11 13.87 15.38
N PRO A 288 -0.09 14.87 16.25
CA PRO A 288 0.47 16.20 15.93
C PRO A 288 1.95 16.19 15.52
N ASP A 289 2.69 15.18 15.92
CA ASP A 289 4.09 14.99 15.59
C ASP A 289 4.35 14.29 14.23
N GLY A 290 3.27 13.88 13.54
CA GLY A 290 3.35 13.23 12.23
C GLY A 290 3.24 11.70 12.26
N GLU A 291 3.22 11.04 13.42
CA GLU A 291 2.96 9.60 13.51
C GLU A 291 1.58 9.24 12.96
N VAL A 292 1.52 8.38 11.95
CA VAL A 292 0.25 7.88 11.39
C VAL A 292 -0.25 6.71 12.23
N LEU A 293 -1.43 6.86 12.85
CA LEU A 293 -2.03 5.86 13.75
C LEU A 293 -2.95 4.88 13.02
N ALA A 294 -3.67 5.35 11.99
CA ALA A 294 -4.56 4.53 11.18
C ALA A 294 -4.62 5.02 9.75
N TRP A 295 -4.85 4.06 8.84
CA TRP A 295 -4.89 4.32 7.41
C TRP A 295 -5.82 3.32 6.73
N LEU A 296 -6.95 3.77 6.23
CA LEU A 296 -7.98 2.91 5.69
C LEU A 296 -8.38 3.33 4.28
N ASN A 297 -8.63 2.34 3.44
CA ASN A 297 -9.31 2.49 2.15
C ASN A 297 -10.48 1.51 2.07
N ALA A 298 -11.60 1.94 1.53
CA ALA A 298 -12.77 1.13 1.27
C ALA A 298 -13.35 1.44 -0.13
N PRO A 299 -13.72 0.43 -0.93
CA PRO A 299 -13.45 -0.98 -0.69
C PRO A 299 -11.95 -1.28 -0.70
N SER A 300 -11.58 -2.41 -0.15
CA SER A 300 -10.21 -2.90 -0.05
C SER A 300 -10.10 -4.32 -0.66
N PHE A 301 -8.97 -4.96 -0.47
CA PHE A 301 -8.71 -6.32 -0.93
C PHE A 301 -7.98 -7.11 0.17
N ASP A 302 -8.08 -8.43 0.15
CA ASP A 302 -7.29 -9.27 1.06
C ASP A 302 -5.91 -9.56 0.42
N PRO A 303 -4.79 -9.07 1.01
CA PRO A 303 -3.45 -9.31 0.49
C PRO A 303 -3.05 -10.78 0.47
N ASN A 304 -3.68 -11.63 1.29
CA ASN A 304 -3.41 -13.05 1.33
C ASN A 304 -3.70 -13.74 -0.02
N PHE A 305 -4.63 -13.19 -0.83
CA PHE A 305 -4.86 -13.69 -2.20
C PHE A 305 -3.64 -13.54 -3.12
N PHE A 306 -2.72 -12.63 -2.81
CA PHE A 306 -1.53 -12.38 -3.61
C PHE A 306 -0.29 -13.09 -3.08
N ALA A 307 -0.33 -13.57 -1.84
CA ALA A 307 0.74 -14.38 -1.26
C ALA A 307 0.83 -15.77 -1.92
N THR A 308 -0.23 -16.17 -2.62
CA THR A 308 -0.33 -17.36 -3.47
C THR A 308 -0.64 -16.96 -4.91
N GLU A 309 -0.77 -17.90 -5.84
CA GLU A 309 -1.11 -17.59 -7.24
C GLU A 309 -2.54 -17.03 -7.34
N VAL A 310 -2.65 -15.77 -7.78
CA VAL A 310 -3.94 -15.07 -7.90
C VAL A 310 -4.75 -15.64 -9.05
N SER A 311 -5.98 -16.09 -8.77
CA SER A 311 -6.86 -16.54 -9.82
C SER A 311 -7.30 -15.38 -10.74
N HIS A 312 -7.44 -15.67 -12.03
CA HIS A 312 -7.94 -14.70 -13.03
C HIS A 312 -9.27 -14.05 -12.62
N LYS A 313 -10.15 -14.81 -11.97
CA LYS A 313 -11.47 -14.35 -11.49
C LYS A 313 -11.32 -13.28 -10.40
N VAL A 314 -10.44 -13.51 -9.43
CA VAL A 314 -10.18 -12.54 -8.33
C VAL A 314 -9.53 -11.29 -8.89
N TRP A 315 -8.50 -11.44 -9.75
CA TRP A 315 -7.82 -10.32 -10.40
C TRP A 315 -8.77 -9.45 -11.22
N SER A 316 -9.58 -10.06 -12.10
CA SER A 316 -10.58 -9.35 -12.91
C SER A 316 -11.61 -8.61 -12.06
N LYS A 317 -12.08 -9.21 -10.96
CA LYS A 317 -13.00 -8.54 -10.03
C LYS A 317 -12.36 -7.29 -9.41
N LEU A 318 -11.12 -7.37 -8.97
CA LEU A 318 -10.43 -6.24 -8.32
C LEU A 318 -10.07 -5.12 -9.30
N THR A 319 -9.68 -5.47 -10.53
CA THR A 319 -9.26 -4.48 -11.54
C THR A 319 -10.43 -3.78 -12.22
N ASN A 320 -11.57 -4.46 -12.35
CA ASN A 320 -12.77 -3.91 -13.01
C ASN A 320 -13.74 -3.22 -12.01
N ASP A 321 -13.44 -3.25 -10.71
CA ASP A 321 -14.27 -2.56 -9.71
C ASP A 321 -14.17 -1.04 -9.90
N PRO A 322 -15.30 -0.33 -10.13
CA PRO A 322 -15.30 1.11 -10.34
C PRO A 322 -14.80 1.91 -9.14
N PHE A 323 -14.83 1.32 -7.95
CA PHE A 323 -14.32 1.94 -6.72
C PHE A 323 -12.84 1.63 -6.44
N ARG A 324 -12.15 0.94 -7.36
CA ARG A 324 -10.70 0.75 -7.38
C ARG A 324 -10.11 0.29 -6.03
N PRO A 325 -10.43 -0.93 -5.54
CA PRO A 325 -9.95 -1.42 -4.24
C PRO A 325 -8.43 -1.51 -4.13
N LEU A 326 -7.71 -1.68 -5.25
CA LEU A 326 -6.24 -1.75 -5.27
C LEU A 326 -5.56 -0.38 -5.09
N ARG A 327 -6.30 0.73 -5.27
CA ARG A 327 -5.71 2.07 -5.14
C ARG A 327 -5.65 2.54 -3.69
N ASN A 328 -4.53 3.17 -3.35
CA ASN A 328 -4.37 3.87 -2.08
C ASN A 328 -4.98 5.28 -2.17
N LYS A 329 -6.29 5.38 -1.88
CA LYS A 329 -7.05 6.63 -2.00
C LYS A 329 -6.58 7.71 -1.02
N VAL A 330 -5.96 7.32 0.09
CA VAL A 330 -5.50 8.29 1.10
C VAL A 330 -4.43 9.21 0.54
N MET A 331 -3.55 8.70 -0.37
CA MET A 331 -2.41 9.47 -0.88
C MET A 331 -2.29 9.51 -2.41
N GLN A 332 -2.98 8.62 -3.15
CA GLN A 332 -2.83 8.53 -4.60
C GLN A 332 -3.98 9.14 -5.38
N ASP A 333 -5.18 9.18 -4.79
CA ASP A 333 -6.35 9.80 -5.40
C ASP A 333 -6.60 11.16 -4.76
N HIS A 334 -7.01 12.12 -5.59
CA HIS A 334 -7.30 13.46 -5.16
C HIS A 334 -8.74 13.83 -5.50
N PHE A 335 -9.36 14.58 -4.60
CA PHE A 335 -10.78 14.93 -4.62
C PHE A 335 -10.97 16.42 -4.33
N TRP A 336 -12.10 16.98 -4.73
CA TRP A 336 -12.49 18.30 -4.27
C TRP A 336 -12.69 18.30 -2.75
N PRO A 337 -12.00 19.18 -2.00
CA PRO A 337 -12.14 19.26 -0.55
C PRO A 337 -13.51 19.80 -0.10
N GLY A 338 -14.21 20.55 -0.95
CA GLY A 338 -15.45 21.22 -0.57
C GLY A 338 -15.23 22.12 0.64
N SER A 339 -16.23 22.21 1.52
CA SER A 339 -16.19 23.12 2.67
C SER A 339 -15.08 22.87 3.69
N THR A 340 -14.31 21.77 3.58
CA THR A 340 -13.08 21.59 4.40
C THR A 340 -11.97 22.55 3.99
N PHE A 341 -12.09 23.19 2.85
CA PHE A 341 -11.17 24.23 2.38
C PHE A 341 -11.39 25.59 3.03
N LYS A 342 -12.60 25.88 3.54
CA LYS A 342 -12.98 27.18 4.10
C LYS A 342 -12.11 27.65 5.27
N PRO A 343 -11.72 26.83 6.26
CA PRO A 343 -10.80 27.26 7.31
C PRO A 343 -9.48 27.81 6.77
N LEU A 344 -8.95 27.23 5.67
CA LEU A 344 -7.72 27.67 5.03
C LEU A 344 -7.90 29.06 4.37
N VAL A 345 -9.06 29.30 3.74
CA VAL A 345 -9.43 30.61 3.19
C VAL A 345 -9.62 31.63 4.30
N ALA A 346 -10.19 31.23 5.45
CA ALA A 346 -10.34 32.08 6.61
C ALA A 346 -8.98 32.56 7.16
N LEU A 347 -8.00 31.66 7.26
CA LEU A 347 -6.63 32.00 7.65
C LEU A 347 -6.04 33.07 6.72
N ALA A 348 -6.17 32.89 5.41
CA ALA A 348 -5.68 33.86 4.43
C ALA A 348 -6.37 35.23 4.55
N ALA A 349 -7.71 35.24 4.73
CA ALA A 349 -8.47 36.49 4.83
C ALA A 349 -8.21 37.26 6.12
N LEU A 350 -8.02 36.56 7.23
CA LEU A 350 -7.64 37.16 8.52
C LEU A 350 -6.21 37.71 8.46
N GLN A 351 -5.29 36.97 7.93
CA GLN A 351 -3.88 37.35 7.81
C GLN A 351 -3.69 38.58 6.90
N GLU A 352 -4.43 38.67 5.79
CA GLU A 352 -4.49 39.84 4.89
C GLU A 352 -5.30 41.00 5.45
N LYS A 353 -5.85 40.88 6.65
CA LYS A 353 -6.72 41.91 7.29
C LYS A 353 -7.93 42.31 6.45
N ILE A 354 -8.39 41.42 5.55
CA ILE A 354 -9.64 41.61 4.78
C ILE A 354 -10.83 41.56 5.70
N ILE A 355 -10.74 40.76 6.75
CA ILE A 355 -11.66 40.68 7.88
C ILE A 355 -10.87 40.61 9.19
N THR A 356 -11.56 40.90 10.28
CA THR A 356 -11.16 40.60 11.65
C THR A 356 -12.19 39.66 12.27
N ASP A 357 -11.94 39.18 13.49
CA ASP A 357 -12.88 38.39 14.28
C ASP A 357 -14.22 39.07 14.52
N LYS A 358 -14.22 40.41 14.53
CA LYS A 358 -15.40 41.28 14.75
C LYS A 358 -16.13 41.68 13.46
N THR A 359 -15.53 41.40 12.29
CA THR A 359 -16.15 41.75 11.01
C THR A 359 -17.42 40.97 10.79
N VAL A 360 -18.52 41.65 10.56
CA VAL A 360 -19.84 41.07 10.27
C VAL A 360 -20.16 41.28 8.80
N LEU A 361 -20.50 40.21 8.09
CA LEU A 361 -20.95 40.24 6.70
C LEU A 361 -22.37 39.69 6.59
N TYR A 362 -23.16 40.26 5.69
CA TYR A 362 -24.48 39.72 5.37
C TYR A 362 -24.37 38.52 4.45
N ALA A 363 -24.93 37.39 4.84
CA ALA A 363 -24.89 36.10 4.14
C ALA A 363 -26.29 35.62 3.77
N PRO A 364 -26.87 36.09 2.65
CA PRO A 364 -28.18 35.66 2.16
C PRO A 364 -28.16 34.22 1.64
N GLY A 365 -29.33 33.66 1.30
CA GLY A 365 -29.47 32.30 0.72
C GLY A 365 -28.84 32.15 -0.66
N LYS A 366 -28.57 33.24 -1.36
CA LYS A 366 -27.87 33.27 -2.67
C LYS A 366 -27.24 34.65 -2.91
N MET A 367 -26.19 34.69 -3.71
CA MET A 367 -25.47 35.89 -4.13
C MET A 367 -25.37 35.93 -5.66
N TYR A 368 -25.65 37.08 -6.24
CA TYR A 368 -25.48 37.28 -7.69
C TYR A 368 -24.06 37.81 -7.97
N PHE A 369 -23.35 37.18 -8.90
CA PHE A 369 -22.04 37.62 -9.35
C PHE A 369 -21.81 37.30 -10.82
N GLY A 370 -21.39 38.29 -11.60
CA GLY A 370 -21.33 38.12 -13.05
C GLY A 370 -22.72 37.85 -13.62
N ASN A 371 -22.88 36.75 -14.32
CA ASN A 371 -24.13 36.40 -15.04
C ASN A 371 -24.93 35.30 -14.34
N ARG A 372 -24.61 34.91 -13.07
CA ARG A 372 -25.24 33.77 -12.41
C ARG A 372 -25.41 33.95 -10.90
N TRP A 373 -26.32 33.15 -10.34
CA TRP A 373 -26.54 33.01 -8.93
C TRP A 373 -25.62 31.95 -8.31
N PHE A 374 -25.02 32.29 -7.20
CA PHE A 374 -24.25 31.39 -6.34
C PHE A 374 -25.05 31.13 -5.06
N HIS A 375 -25.33 29.85 -4.78
CA HIS A 375 -26.24 29.44 -3.73
C HIS A 375 -25.52 29.13 -2.43
N ASN A 376 -26.16 29.51 -1.32
CA ASN A 376 -25.79 29.01 -0.01
C ASN A 376 -26.37 27.59 0.19
N HIS A 377 -25.85 26.83 1.17
CA HIS A 377 -26.47 25.55 1.51
C HIS A 377 -27.81 25.73 2.24
N ASN A 378 -27.94 26.78 3.04
CA ASN A 378 -29.19 27.22 3.63
C ASN A 378 -29.90 28.23 2.71
N LYS A 379 -31.11 27.89 2.23
CA LYS A 379 -31.88 28.72 1.32
C LYS A 379 -32.26 30.07 1.91
N SER A 380 -32.50 30.11 3.22
CA SER A 380 -32.86 31.34 3.94
C SER A 380 -31.65 32.22 4.21
N GLY A 381 -30.44 31.72 4.00
CA GLY A 381 -29.21 32.41 4.42
C GLY A 381 -28.96 32.33 5.93
N GLU A 382 -27.90 32.96 6.37
CA GLU A 382 -27.48 33.03 7.77
C GLU A 382 -27.65 34.44 8.37
N GLY A 383 -28.05 35.44 7.55
CA GLY A 383 -28.17 36.80 8.00
C GLY A 383 -26.81 37.49 8.21
N HIS A 384 -26.72 38.31 9.23
CA HIS A 384 -25.48 39.01 9.63
C HIS A 384 -24.65 38.10 10.54
N ILE A 385 -23.49 37.63 10.05
CA ILE A 385 -22.62 36.66 10.74
C ILE A 385 -21.16 37.10 10.70
N ASN A 386 -20.39 36.70 11.70
CA ASN A 386 -18.94 36.86 11.76
C ASN A 386 -18.23 35.57 11.28
N ILE A 387 -16.90 35.57 11.35
CA ILE A 387 -16.09 34.43 10.88
C ILE A 387 -16.34 33.16 11.70
N TYR A 388 -16.62 33.25 12.99
CA TYR A 388 -16.89 32.09 13.85
C TYR A 388 -18.18 31.39 13.41
N ASP A 389 -19.25 32.14 13.22
CA ASP A 389 -20.55 31.64 12.75
C ASP A 389 -20.45 31.10 11.32
N ALA A 390 -19.68 31.76 10.46
CA ALA A 390 -19.48 31.36 9.08
C ALA A 390 -18.77 30.00 8.97
N ILE A 391 -17.81 29.71 9.86
CA ILE A 391 -17.14 28.40 9.95
C ILE A 391 -18.10 27.39 10.58
N GLU A 392 -18.75 27.68 11.70
CA GLU A 392 -19.69 26.84 12.42
C GLU A 392 -20.81 26.31 11.50
N ARG A 393 -21.47 27.23 10.81
CA ARG A 393 -22.63 26.95 9.93
C ARG A 393 -22.20 26.60 8.50
N SER A 394 -20.92 26.72 8.18
CA SER A 394 -20.38 26.44 6.83
C SER A 394 -20.97 27.34 5.72
N SER A 395 -21.18 28.63 5.98
CA SER A 395 -21.80 29.59 5.03
C SER A 395 -21.00 29.68 3.73
N ASN A 396 -21.63 29.39 2.58
CA ASN A 396 -20.95 29.56 1.28
C ASN A 396 -20.84 31.06 0.94
N VAL A 397 -21.91 31.81 1.14
CA VAL A 397 -21.96 33.22 0.71
C VAL A 397 -20.95 34.08 1.45
N PHE A 398 -20.69 33.80 2.73
CA PHE A 398 -19.63 34.48 3.47
C PHE A 398 -18.26 34.25 2.79
N PHE A 399 -17.95 32.99 2.47
CA PHE A 399 -16.67 32.60 1.84
C PHE A 399 -16.58 33.06 0.37
N TYR A 400 -17.67 33.14 -0.37
CA TYR A 400 -17.66 33.76 -1.71
C TYR A 400 -17.18 35.23 -1.64
N GLN A 401 -17.65 35.99 -0.67
CA GLN A 401 -17.23 37.40 -0.47
C GLN A 401 -15.74 37.48 -0.13
N LEU A 402 -15.23 36.54 0.70
CA LEU A 402 -13.79 36.46 0.99
C LEU A 402 -12.97 36.09 -0.25
N GLY A 403 -13.43 35.11 -1.05
CA GLY A 403 -12.75 34.70 -2.27
C GLY A 403 -12.59 35.83 -3.28
N ILE A 404 -13.64 36.67 -3.47
CA ILE A 404 -13.57 37.83 -4.35
C ILE A 404 -12.52 38.84 -3.86
N LYS A 405 -12.48 39.12 -2.55
CA LYS A 405 -11.55 40.08 -1.96
C LYS A 405 -10.10 39.61 -1.91
N LEU A 406 -9.87 38.30 -1.72
CA LEU A 406 -8.54 37.71 -1.67
C LEU A 406 -7.91 37.55 -3.06
N GLY A 407 -8.69 37.05 -4.01
CA GLY A 407 -8.17 36.58 -5.28
C GLY A 407 -7.40 35.27 -5.15
N VAL A 408 -7.16 34.59 -6.29
CA VAL A 408 -6.56 33.26 -6.32
C VAL A 408 -5.12 33.21 -5.81
N ASP A 409 -4.31 34.21 -6.17
CA ASP A 409 -2.87 34.21 -5.87
C ASP A 409 -2.59 34.39 -4.37
N LYS A 410 -3.36 35.26 -3.67
CA LYS A 410 -3.25 35.33 -2.22
C LYS A 410 -3.73 34.04 -1.54
N MET A 411 -4.86 33.47 -1.98
CA MET A 411 -5.30 32.15 -1.49
C MET A 411 -4.21 31.11 -1.68
N TYR A 412 -3.59 31.04 -2.86
CA TYR A 412 -2.48 30.12 -3.15
C TYR A 412 -1.30 30.31 -2.19
N ASN A 413 -0.84 31.55 -2.03
CA ASN A 413 0.36 31.86 -1.25
C ASN A 413 0.24 31.41 0.22
N TYR A 414 -0.93 31.64 0.86
CA TYR A 414 -1.15 31.22 2.25
C TYR A 414 -1.43 29.72 2.36
N ILE A 415 -2.28 29.17 1.49
CA ILE A 415 -2.74 27.77 1.61
C ILE A 415 -1.63 26.79 1.24
N SER A 416 -0.75 27.15 0.29
CA SER A 416 0.44 26.34 -0.03
C SER A 416 1.41 26.20 1.14
N LEU A 417 1.49 27.18 2.04
CA LEU A 417 2.29 27.11 3.25
C LEU A 417 1.86 25.92 4.13
N LEU A 418 0.58 25.57 4.14
CA LEU A 418 0.00 24.47 4.93
C LEU A 418 0.15 23.08 4.25
N GLY A 419 0.89 23.00 3.13
CA GLY A 419 1.22 21.75 2.48
C GLY A 419 0.30 21.30 1.34
N LEU A 420 -0.77 22.07 1.01
CA LEU A 420 -1.63 21.73 -0.12
C LEU A 420 -0.94 22.03 -1.46
N GLY A 421 -1.24 21.21 -2.47
CA GLY A 421 -0.66 21.34 -3.80
C GLY A 421 0.76 20.80 -3.93
N SER A 422 1.29 20.16 -2.89
CA SER A 422 2.60 19.50 -2.87
C SER A 422 2.51 18.15 -2.18
N ARG A 423 3.49 17.27 -2.44
CA ARG A 423 3.59 15.98 -1.73
C ARG A 423 3.94 16.21 -0.27
N THR A 424 3.38 15.39 0.61
CA THR A 424 3.67 15.44 2.06
C THR A 424 5.02 14.81 2.41
N GLN A 425 5.66 14.15 1.44
CA GLN A 425 6.93 13.44 1.58
C GLN A 425 6.87 12.23 2.54
N ILE A 426 5.69 11.64 2.68
CA ILE A 426 5.57 10.34 3.35
C ILE A 426 6.45 9.32 2.64
N GLU A 427 6.99 8.34 3.37
CA GLU A 427 7.95 7.37 2.83
C GLU A 427 7.38 6.35 1.84
N MET A 428 6.13 6.46 1.47
CA MET A 428 5.50 5.57 0.49
C MET A 428 5.58 6.15 -0.93
N ASP A 429 5.83 5.28 -1.91
CA ASP A 429 5.91 5.65 -3.31
C ASP A 429 4.54 6.02 -3.91
N ARG A 430 4.57 6.80 -5.02
CA ARG A 430 3.40 7.15 -5.84
C ARG A 430 2.42 8.11 -5.16
N GLU A 431 2.87 8.94 -4.23
CA GLU A 431 2.06 10.01 -3.65
C GLU A 431 1.65 11.05 -4.71
N ALA A 432 0.35 11.39 -4.75
CA ALA A 432 -0.17 12.43 -5.62
C ALA A 432 0.06 13.83 -5.01
N PRO A 433 0.52 14.82 -5.80
CA PRO A 433 0.76 16.17 -5.29
C PRO A 433 -0.53 16.96 -5.03
N GLY A 434 -1.71 16.45 -5.39
CA GLY A 434 -2.92 17.25 -5.43
C GLY A 434 -2.83 18.38 -6.45
N ARG A 435 -3.67 19.39 -6.29
CA ARG A 435 -3.65 20.61 -7.11
C ARG A 435 -4.18 21.80 -6.33
N LEU A 436 -3.35 22.80 -6.16
CA LEU A 436 -3.75 24.12 -5.67
C LEU A 436 -3.52 25.13 -6.82
N PRO A 437 -4.59 25.72 -7.39
CA PRO A 437 -4.47 26.61 -8.54
C PRO A 437 -3.98 28.00 -8.14
N ASN A 438 -3.29 28.65 -9.07
CA ASN A 438 -3.04 30.09 -9.09
C ASN A 438 -3.16 30.64 -10.52
N SER A 439 -3.03 31.94 -10.72
CA SER A 439 -3.13 32.56 -12.06
C SER A 439 -2.05 32.06 -13.02
N ALA A 440 -0.82 31.90 -12.56
CA ALA A 440 0.30 31.39 -13.36
C ALA A 440 0.07 29.95 -13.80
N TRP A 441 -0.43 29.08 -12.89
CA TRP A 441 -0.77 27.70 -13.23
C TRP A 441 -1.85 27.62 -14.32
N LYS A 442 -2.91 28.44 -14.23
CA LYS A 442 -3.97 28.42 -15.25
C LYS A 442 -3.44 28.88 -16.60
N LYS A 443 -2.61 29.92 -16.62
CA LYS A 443 -1.95 30.42 -17.85
C LYS A 443 -1.03 29.34 -18.47
N SER A 444 -0.32 28.54 -17.66
CA SER A 444 0.56 27.47 -18.17
C SER A 444 -0.19 26.34 -18.88
N LEU A 445 -1.49 26.22 -18.71
CA LEU A 445 -2.33 25.23 -19.39
C LEU A 445 -2.79 25.70 -20.80
N GLY A 446 -2.39 26.89 -21.26
CA GLY A 446 -2.85 27.49 -22.51
C GLY A 446 -4.35 27.83 -22.50
N ARG A 447 -4.93 28.05 -21.30
CA ARG A 447 -6.33 28.43 -21.09
C ARG A 447 -6.45 29.94 -20.90
N ASP A 448 -7.70 30.42 -20.95
CA ASP A 448 -8.03 31.80 -20.62
C ASP A 448 -7.46 32.20 -19.27
N GLU A 449 -7.22 33.53 -19.08
CA GLU A 449 -6.79 34.08 -17.81
C GLU A 449 -7.78 33.73 -16.69
N TRP A 450 -7.28 33.79 -15.44
CA TRP A 450 -8.12 33.56 -14.26
C TRP A 450 -9.27 34.55 -14.19
N GLN A 451 -10.49 34.05 -14.12
CA GLN A 451 -11.68 34.90 -14.04
C GLN A 451 -12.10 35.15 -12.59
N PRO A 452 -12.53 36.34 -12.21
CA PRO A 452 -12.96 36.66 -10.82
C PRO A 452 -14.05 35.71 -10.28
N GLY A 453 -14.93 35.21 -11.14
CA GLY A 453 -15.97 34.25 -10.77
C GLY A 453 -15.42 32.86 -10.31
N GLU A 454 -14.21 32.51 -10.70
CA GLU A 454 -13.55 31.25 -10.27
C GLU A 454 -13.09 31.32 -8.80
N ASN A 455 -12.85 32.56 -8.27
CA ASN A 455 -12.53 32.74 -6.86
C ASN A 455 -13.65 32.29 -5.93
N LEU A 456 -14.93 32.44 -6.34
CA LEU A 456 -16.06 32.01 -5.53
C LEU A 456 -16.06 30.49 -5.35
N THR A 457 -15.91 29.77 -6.46
CA THR A 457 -15.87 28.29 -6.42
C THR A 457 -14.63 27.78 -5.68
N LEU A 458 -13.48 28.41 -5.88
CA LEU A 458 -12.24 28.07 -5.17
C LEU A 458 -12.39 28.28 -3.65
N ALA A 459 -12.96 29.40 -3.22
CA ALA A 459 -13.10 29.74 -1.79
C ALA A 459 -13.94 28.72 -0.99
N ILE A 460 -14.77 27.93 -1.66
CA ILE A 460 -15.54 26.83 -1.04
C ILE A 460 -14.96 25.42 -1.34
N GLY A 461 -13.73 25.34 -1.86
CA GLY A 461 -13.03 24.07 -2.14
C GLY A 461 -13.58 23.32 -3.34
N GLN A 462 -14.02 24.04 -4.38
CA GLN A 462 -14.51 23.50 -5.63
C GLN A 462 -13.68 24.05 -6.82
N GLY A 463 -14.08 23.72 -8.04
CA GLY A 463 -13.39 24.18 -9.24
C GLY A 463 -12.08 23.41 -9.47
N TYR A 464 -10.95 24.10 -9.50
CA TYR A 464 -9.66 23.48 -9.87
C TYR A 464 -8.90 22.88 -8.70
N VAL A 465 -9.24 23.16 -7.45
CA VAL A 465 -8.54 22.62 -6.29
C VAL A 465 -8.84 21.15 -6.11
N MET A 466 -7.79 20.36 -5.88
CA MET A 466 -7.87 18.90 -5.64
C MET A 466 -6.88 18.54 -4.52
N THR A 467 -7.33 17.76 -3.54
CA THR A 467 -6.50 17.35 -2.39
C THR A 467 -6.61 15.87 -2.11
N THR A 468 -5.59 15.30 -1.52
CA THR A 468 -5.66 13.95 -0.95
C THR A 468 -6.14 14.02 0.51
N PRO A 469 -6.72 12.94 1.07
CA PRO A 469 -7.01 12.86 2.50
C PRO A 469 -5.79 13.14 3.38
N LEU A 470 -4.62 12.66 3.00
CA LEU A 470 -3.36 12.89 3.72
C LEU A 470 -2.97 14.36 3.75
N GLN A 471 -3.07 15.08 2.62
CA GLN A 471 -2.80 16.52 2.56
C GLN A 471 -3.74 17.31 3.47
N LEU A 472 -5.02 16.97 3.51
CA LEU A 472 -5.96 17.61 4.42
C LEU A 472 -5.62 17.32 5.89
N ALA A 473 -5.22 16.09 6.23
CA ALA A 473 -4.77 15.76 7.58
C ALA A 473 -3.56 16.62 8.00
N VAL A 474 -2.56 16.76 7.12
CA VAL A 474 -1.36 17.60 7.38
C VAL A 474 -1.74 19.08 7.51
N ALA A 475 -2.59 19.60 6.63
CA ALA A 475 -3.02 21.00 6.71
C ALA A 475 -3.83 21.30 7.99
N TYR A 476 -4.69 20.36 8.41
CA TYR A 476 -5.45 20.50 9.64
C TYR A 476 -4.59 20.30 10.89
N ASN A 477 -3.55 19.45 10.79
CA ASN A 477 -2.54 19.38 11.82
C ASN A 477 -1.85 20.74 12.02
N ALA A 478 -1.48 21.41 10.94
CA ALA A 478 -0.88 22.74 11.01
C ALA A 478 -1.84 23.77 11.64
N ILE A 479 -3.17 23.66 11.38
CA ILE A 479 -4.16 24.51 12.08
C ILE A 479 -4.21 24.15 13.57
N ALA A 480 -4.31 22.87 13.91
CA ALA A 480 -4.43 22.35 15.26
C ALA A 480 -3.21 22.73 16.13
N THR A 481 -2.01 22.68 15.56
CA THR A 481 -0.72 23.00 16.21
C THR A 481 -0.28 24.47 16.04
N GLU A 482 -1.16 25.32 15.52
CA GLU A 482 -0.92 26.76 15.37
C GLU A 482 0.32 27.09 14.52
N GLY A 483 0.49 26.38 13.39
CA GLY A 483 1.47 26.70 12.36
C GLY A 483 2.53 25.65 12.05
N LYS A 484 2.59 24.52 12.76
CA LYS A 484 3.59 23.46 12.52
C LYS A 484 3.14 22.50 11.43
N VAL A 485 3.77 22.59 10.28
CA VAL A 485 3.61 21.61 9.19
C VAL A 485 4.61 20.48 9.40
N VAL A 486 4.12 19.31 9.69
CA VAL A 486 4.94 18.11 9.97
C VAL A 486 4.99 17.18 8.77
N LYS A 487 6.07 16.41 8.68
CA LYS A 487 6.19 15.29 7.75
C LYS A 487 5.49 14.06 8.34
N PRO A 488 4.42 13.56 7.70
CA PRO A 488 3.81 12.33 8.18
C PRO A 488 4.74 11.14 7.95
N PHE A 489 4.75 10.18 8.88
CA PHE A 489 5.54 8.96 8.75
C PHE A 489 4.82 7.75 9.33
N ILE A 490 5.11 6.58 8.75
CA ILE A 490 4.50 5.30 9.12
C ILE A 490 5.54 4.37 9.73
N LEU A 491 6.78 4.39 9.23
CA LEU A 491 7.86 3.57 9.78
C LEU A 491 8.43 4.23 11.04
N LYS A 492 8.29 3.56 12.19
CA LYS A 492 8.83 4.03 13.47
C LYS A 492 10.27 3.61 13.65
N LYS A 493 10.56 2.31 13.56
CA LYS A 493 11.90 1.76 13.71
C LYS A 493 12.08 0.46 12.94
N VAL A 494 13.33 0.12 12.63
CA VAL A 494 13.74 -1.18 12.09
C VAL A 494 14.64 -1.87 13.09
N VAL A 495 14.37 -3.15 13.35
CA VAL A 495 15.08 -3.95 14.35
C VAL A 495 15.57 -5.23 13.69
N ASP A 496 16.81 -5.64 13.94
CA ASP A 496 17.32 -6.90 13.46
C ASP A 496 16.74 -8.11 14.23
N HIS A 497 17.08 -9.32 13.82
CA HIS A 497 16.59 -10.53 14.45
C HIS A 497 17.17 -10.78 15.87
N TYR A 498 18.21 -10.04 16.25
CA TYR A 498 18.76 -10.06 17.61
C TYR A 498 18.11 -9.03 18.56
N GLY A 499 17.24 -8.15 18.03
CA GLY A 499 16.59 -7.11 18.80
C GLY A 499 17.32 -5.75 18.78
N ASN A 500 18.41 -5.60 18.01
CA ASN A 500 19.13 -4.34 17.91
C ASN A 500 18.38 -3.37 16.99
N ILE A 501 18.26 -2.12 17.41
CA ILE A 501 17.66 -1.05 16.62
C ILE A 501 18.66 -0.59 15.56
N LEU A 502 18.34 -0.85 14.29
CA LEU A 502 19.16 -0.43 13.15
C LEU A 502 18.83 0.98 12.68
N MET A 503 17.59 1.39 12.88
CA MET A 503 17.09 2.71 12.50
C MET A 503 15.88 3.05 13.36
N GLU A 504 15.79 4.29 13.80
CA GLU A 504 14.62 4.87 14.44
C GLU A 504 14.33 6.24 13.86
N LYS A 505 13.07 6.54 13.61
CA LYS A 505 12.64 7.84 13.09
C LYS A 505 12.16 8.74 14.22
N SER A 506 12.49 10.01 14.08
CA SER A 506 12.02 11.07 14.94
C SER A 506 11.03 11.97 14.16
N PRO A 507 10.08 12.62 14.85
CA PRO A 507 9.22 13.62 14.27
C PRO A 507 10.01 14.74 13.57
N GLU A 508 9.51 15.15 12.38
CA GLU A 508 10.13 16.20 11.56
C GLU A 508 9.12 17.32 11.29
N VAL A 509 9.44 18.53 11.75
CA VAL A 509 8.70 19.75 11.38
C VAL A 509 9.31 20.29 10.09
N ILE A 510 8.59 20.15 8.97
CA ILE A 510 9.04 20.64 7.66
C ILE A 510 9.07 22.17 7.63
N ARG A 511 8.09 22.79 8.30
CA ARG A 511 7.87 24.23 8.26
C ARG A 511 7.09 24.70 9.48
N ASP A 512 7.53 25.82 10.05
CA ASP A 512 6.74 26.64 10.98
C ASP A 512 6.26 27.88 10.21
N VAL A 513 4.97 27.94 9.91
CA VAL A 513 4.39 29.02 9.10
C VAL A 513 4.12 30.29 9.89
N THR A 514 4.37 30.31 11.20
CA THR A 514 4.36 31.52 12.02
C THR A 514 5.60 32.39 11.76
N LEU A 515 6.66 31.78 11.23
CA LEU A 515 7.86 32.45 10.78
C LEU A 515 7.70 32.87 9.32
N THR A 516 8.33 33.98 8.96
CA THR A 516 8.34 34.47 7.57
C THR A 516 9.02 33.45 6.65
N GLN A 517 8.28 32.99 5.65
CA GLN A 517 8.74 32.00 4.68
C GLN A 517 9.54 32.67 3.53
N PRO A 518 10.29 31.92 2.70
CA PRO A 518 11.07 32.47 1.58
C PRO A 518 10.25 33.30 0.58
N ASN A 519 8.96 33.03 0.46
CA ASN A 519 8.04 33.81 -0.39
C ASN A 519 7.52 35.09 0.29
N GLY A 520 8.01 35.46 1.48
CA GLY A 520 7.61 36.62 2.24
C GLY A 520 6.32 36.47 3.06
N TYR A 521 5.62 35.35 2.99
CA TYR A 521 4.35 35.11 3.71
C TYR A 521 4.58 34.42 5.05
N LYS A 522 3.70 34.71 6.02
CA LYS A 522 3.56 34.03 7.32
C LYS A 522 2.12 34.01 7.76
N ILE A 523 1.77 33.22 8.75
CA ILE A 523 0.44 33.23 9.38
C ILE A 523 0.62 33.39 10.89
N ASP A 524 0.14 34.46 11.45
CA ASP A 524 0.29 34.77 12.89
C ASP A 524 -0.51 33.77 13.76
N ALA A 525 -0.01 33.45 14.96
CA ALA A 525 -0.64 32.54 15.90
C ALA A 525 -2.08 32.94 16.27
N ASP A 526 -2.37 34.25 16.40
CA ASP A 526 -3.72 34.73 16.69
C ASP A 526 -4.71 34.41 15.57
N THR A 527 -4.26 34.39 14.31
CA THR A 527 -5.07 33.98 13.17
C THR A 527 -5.51 32.52 13.30
N PHE A 528 -4.60 31.64 13.73
CA PHE A 528 -4.93 30.26 14.00
C PHE A 528 -5.95 30.10 15.14
N ARG A 529 -5.79 30.83 16.24
CA ARG A 529 -6.73 30.78 17.38
C ARG A 529 -8.14 31.12 16.99
N ILE A 530 -8.33 32.16 16.16
CA ILE A 530 -9.65 32.58 15.64
C ILE A 530 -10.27 31.42 14.84
N VAL A 531 -9.54 30.84 13.91
CA VAL A 531 -10.04 29.75 13.07
C VAL A 531 -10.31 28.49 13.88
N LYS A 532 -9.43 28.12 14.83
CA LYS A 532 -9.62 26.96 15.74
C LYS A 532 -10.92 27.09 16.53
N GLU A 533 -11.22 28.29 17.09
CA GLU A 533 -12.48 28.51 17.81
C GLU A 533 -13.71 28.35 16.90
N GLY A 534 -13.67 28.87 15.67
CA GLY A 534 -14.72 28.60 14.69
C GLY A 534 -14.91 27.12 14.41
N MET A 535 -13.80 26.37 14.29
CA MET A 535 -13.82 24.92 14.08
C MET A 535 -14.27 24.13 15.32
N ARG A 536 -13.97 24.60 16.53
CA ARG A 536 -14.52 24.04 17.78
C ARG A 536 -16.05 24.12 17.77
N ARG A 537 -16.62 25.26 17.35
CA ARG A 537 -18.07 25.47 17.25
C ARG A 537 -18.74 24.50 16.24
N VAL A 538 -18.06 24.06 15.18
CA VAL A 538 -18.60 23.08 14.25
C VAL A 538 -19.04 21.80 14.95
N SER A 539 -18.28 21.33 15.96
CA SER A 539 -18.57 20.09 16.70
C SER A 539 -19.34 20.36 18.01
N ASN A 540 -19.15 21.52 18.65
CA ASN A 540 -19.66 21.77 20.00
C ASN A 540 -20.75 22.87 20.05
N GLY A 541 -20.81 23.74 19.05
CA GLY A 541 -21.77 24.85 18.98
C GLY A 541 -23.22 24.41 18.76
N LEU A 542 -24.15 25.31 19.03
CA LEU A 542 -25.59 25.03 18.91
C LEU A 542 -26.03 24.76 17.46
N GLN A 543 -25.38 25.44 16.50
CA GLN A 543 -25.65 25.32 15.06
C GLN A 543 -24.55 24.60 14.30
N GLY A 544 -23.65 23.93 15.03
CA GLY A 544 -22.53 23.21 14.47
C GLY A 544 -22.94 22.03 13.58
N THR A 545 -22.38 21.98 12.37
CA THR A 545 -22.71 20.97 11.35
C THR A 545 -22.32 19.54 11.73
N ALA A 546 -21.45 19.34 12.75
CA ALA A 546 -21.05 18.03 13.29
C ALA A 546 -21.48 17.82 14.75
N ARG A 547 -22.39 18.63 15.28
CA ARG A 547 -22.83 18.57 16.67
C ARG A 547 -23.33 17.19 17.12
N ALA A 548 -23.97 16.44 16.24
CA ALA A 548 -24.46 15.09 16.53
C ALA A 548 -23.34 14.07 16.81
N SER A 549 -22.10 14.37 16.39
CA SER A 549 -20.93 13.49 16.55
C SER A 549 -20.05 13.86 17.75
N ARG A 550 -20.58 14.56 18.76
CA ARG A 550 -19.85 14.91 19.98
C ARG A 550 -19.48 13.67 20.80
N ILE A 551 -18.29 13.72 21.39
CA ILE A 551 -17.78 12.69 22.28
C ILE A 551 -17.98 13.17 23.72
N PRO A 552 -18.60 12.37 24.61
CA PRO A 552 -18.71 12.73 26.02
C PRO A 552 -17.34 12.93 26.66
N GLY A 553 -17.11 14.08 27.27
CA GLY A 553 -15.85 14.41 27.95
C GLY A 553 -14.74 14.93 27.04
N VAL A 554 -14.86 14.86 25.71
CA VAL A 554 -13.83 15.30 24.78
C VAL A 554 -14.39 16.36 23.82
N GLU A 555 -13.82 17.56 23.86
CA GLU A 555 -14.16 18.58 22.88
C GLU A 555 -13.32 18.42 21.61
N MET A 556 -13.97 18.18 20.49
CA MET A 556 -13.36 18.11 19.16
C MET A 556 -13.45 19.46 18.46
N ALA A 557 -12.49 19.77 17.60
CA ALA A 557 -12.63 20.78 16.54
C ALA A 557 -12.55 20.11 15.17
N GLY A 558 -13.19 20.69 14.16
CA GLY A 558 -13.15 20.12 12.81
C GLY A 558 -14.00 20.88 11.81
N LYS A 559 -14.13 20.31 10.61
CA LYS A 559 -14.96 20.88 9.55
C LYS A 559 -15.58 19.81 8.69
N THR A 560 -16.88 19.89 8.48
CA THR A 560 -17.63 19.09 7.50
C THR A 560 -17.41 19.65 6.10
N GLY A 561 -17.36 18.77 5.11
CA GLY A 561 -17.30 19.11 3.70
C GLY A 561 -18.29 18.31 2.88
N THR A 562 -18.85 18.93 1.87
CA THR A 562 -19.64 18.27 0.82
C THR A 562 -19.07 18.72 -0.50
N ALA A 563 -18.52 17.79 -1.28
CA ALA A 563 -17.93 18.08 -2.58
C ALA A 563 -18.88 17.58 -3.69
N GLN A 564 -19.31 18.51 -4.55
CA GLN A 564 -20.17 18.17 -5.67
C GLN A 564 -19.39 17.42 -6.75
N VAL A 565 -19.93 16.28 -7.20
CA VAL A 565 -19.31 15.43 -8.24
C VAL A 565 -19.81 15.80 -9.63
N VAL A 566 -21.06 16.25 -9.74
CA VAL A 566 -21.70 16.69 -10.98
C VAL A 566 -22.39 18.02 -10.76
N GLY A 567 -22.42 18.87 -11.79
CA GLY A 567 -23.21 20.09 -11.80
C GLY A 567 -24.71 19.77 -11.83
N PHE A 568 -25.50 20.54 -11.11
CA PHE A 568 -26.95 20.38 -11.07
C PHE A 568 -27.64 21.62 -11.62
N THR A 569 -28.78 21.41 -12.26
CA THR A 569 -29.73 22.47 -12.58
C THR A 569 -30.37 23.03 -11.31
N ALA A 570 -30.91 24.22 -11.38
CA ALA A 570 -31.45 24.93 -10.20
C ALA A 570 -32.53 24.11 -9.45
N ASP A 571 -33.30 23.29 -10.17
CA ASP A 571 -34.34 22.39 -9.62
C ASP A 571 -33.76 21.13 -8.97
N GLN A 572 -32.54 20.73 -9.35
CA GLN A 572 -31.86 19.53 -8.85
C GLN A 572 -31.00 19.78 -7.61
N ILE A 573 -30.60 21.01 -7.35
CA ILE A 573 -29.73 21.38 -6.22
C ILE A 573 -30.32 20.93 -4.89
N TYR A 574 -31.65 20.94 -4.78
CA TYR A 574 -32.39 20.62 -3.56
C TYR A 574 -33.00 19.22 -3.51
N LYS A 575 -32.77 18.38 -4.55
CA LYS A 575 -33.20 16.96 -4.49
C LYS A 575 -32.28 16.18 -3.55
N THR A 576 -32.88 15.22 -2.82
CA THR A 576 -32.12 14.36 -1.90
C THR A 576 -31.02 13.59 -2.62
N CYS A 577 -29.82 13.69 -2.11
CA CYS A 577 -28.63 13.08 -2.71
C CYS A 577 -28.70 11.55 -2.71
N GLU A 578 -29.31 10.99 -1.67
CA GLU A 578 -29.43 9.54 -1.43
C GLU A 578 -30.25 8.83 -2.51
N ASN A 579 -31.19 9.54 -3.13
CA ASN A 579 -32.06 9.02 -4.20
C ASN A 579 -31.38 9.03 -5.59
N ARG A 580 -30.12 9.41 -5.67
CA ARG A 580 -29.35 9.43 -6.93
C ARG A 580 -28.52 8.16 -7.11
N PRO A 581 -28.20 7.79 -8.37
CA PRO A 581 -27.20 6.76 -8.63
C PRO A 581 -25.91 7.06 -7.87
N ILE A 582 -25.25 6.04 -7.33
CA ILE A 582 -24.12 6.20 -6.43
C ILE A 582 -23.01 7.08 -7.03
N GLN A 583 -22.72 6.95 -8.33
CA GLN A 583 -21.68 7.71 -9.02
C GLN A 583 -21.98 9.21 -9.13
N MET A 584 -23.25 9.61 -8.99
CA MET A 584 -23.69 10.99 -9.05
C MET A 584 -23.83 11.63 -7.65
N ARG A 585 -23.65 10.86 -6.58
CA ARG A 585 -23.73 11.37 -5.21
C ARG A 585 -22.51 12.20 -4.88
N HIS A 586 -22.70 13.23 -4.06
CA HIS A 586 -21.61 14.06 -3.56
C HIS A 586 -20.64 13.26 -2.68
N HIS A 587 -19.40 13.72 -2.58
CA HIS A 587 -18.47 13.20 -1.58
C HIS A 587 -18.70 13.92 -0.25
N GLY A 588 -18.76 13.14 0.83
CA GLY A 588 -18.81 13.65 2.19
C GLY A 588 -17.40 13.70 2.78
N TRP A 589 -17.05 14.78 3.45
CA TRP A 589 -15.80 14.95 4.17
C TRP A 589 -16.05 15.32 5.62
N PHE A 590 -15.21 14.83 6.50
CA PHE A 590 -14.99 15.42 7.80
C PHE A 590 -13.51 15.33 8.16
N VAL A 591 -12.93 16.45 8.56
CA VAL A 591 -11.59 16.50 9.10
C VAL A 591 -11.67 17.19 10.46
N GLY A 592 -11.10 16.55 11.47
CA GLY A 592 -11.15 17.09 12.82
C GLY A 592 -10.03 16.55 13.69
N TRP A 593 -9.91 17.14 14.88
CA TRP A 593 -8.93 16.73 15.89
C TRP A 593 -9.51 16.84 17.29
N ALA A 594 -8.85 16.19 18.24
CA ALA A 594 -9.17 16.28 19.66
C ALA A 594 -7.90 16.08 20.53
N PRO A 595 -7.88 16.67 21.74
CA PRO A 595 -8.76 17.77 22.19
C PRO A 595 -8.57 19.02 21.33
N TRP A 596 -9.56 19.91 21.32
CA TRP A 596 -9.51 21.09 20.44
C TRP A 596 -8.37 22.07 20.79
N ASP A 597 -8.03 22.20 22.05
CA ASP A 597 -7.01 23.11 22.59
C ASP A 597 -5.61 22.51 22.58
N LYS A 598 -5.48 21.24 22.94
CA LYS A 598 -4.22 20.46 22.96
C LYS A 598 -4.35 19.21 22.09
N PRO A 599 -4.18 19.34 20.78
CA PRO A 599 -4.44 18.25 19.85
C PRO A 599 -3.54 17.04 20.14
N GLU A 600 -4.12 15.85 20.17
CA GLU A 600 -3.42 14.58 20.32
C GLU A 600 -3.64 13.66 19.11
N ILE A 601 -4.78 13.79 18.44
CA ILE A 601 -5.12 13.02 17.26
C ILE A 601 -5.86 13.89 16.24
N ILE A 602 -5.44 13.82 14.98
CA ILE A 602 -6.07 14.45 13.82
C ILE A 602 -6.59 13.34 12.92
N VAL A 603 -7.84 13.42 12.48
CA VAL A 603 -8.48 12.41 11.62
C VAL A 603 -9.09 13.09 10.41
N ALA A 604 -8.70 12.65 9.21
CA ALA A 604 -9.31 13.08 7.95
C ALA A 604 -10.03 11.90 7.29
N VAL A 605 -11.32 12.11 6.99
CA VAL A 605 -12.18 11.09 6.38
C VAL A 605 -12.85 11.63 5.13
N LEU A 606 -12.72 10.84 4.06
CA LEU A 606 -13.49 10.95 2.83
C LEU A 606 -14.52 9.82 2.78
N SER A 607 -15.80 10.14 2.69
CA SER A 607 -16.85 9.21 2.28
C SER A 607 -17.17 9.46 0.80
N GLN A 608 -16.57 8.66 -0.07
CA GLN A 608 -16.78 8.77 -1.51
C GLN A 608 -18.25 8.44 -1.83
N HIS A 609 -18.94 9.35 -2.54
CA HIS A 609 -20.38 9.26 -2.81
C HIS A 609 -21.27 9.14 -1.56
N GLY A 610 -20.78 9.59 -0.40
CA GLY A 610 -21.49 9.52 0.89
C GLY A 610 -22.50 10.64 1.12
N CYS A 611 -22.79 11.45 0.12
CA CYS A 611 -23.72 12.56 0.05
C CYS A 611 -23.32 13.79 0.87
N HIS A 612 -23.24 13.70 2.20
CA HIS A 612 -23.09 14.86 3.06
C HIS A 612 -21.93 14.70 4.06
N GLY A 613 -21.26 15.81 4.37
CA GLY A 613 -20.22 15.86 5.38
C GLY A 613 -20.69 15.45 6.79
N PRO A 614 -21.83 15.93 7.29
CA PRO A 614 -22.37 15.51 8.58
C PRO A 614 -22.54 14.00 8.75
N THR A 615 -22.86 13.27 7.68
CA THR A 615 -22.98 11.79 7.72
C THR A 615 -21.62 11.06 7.76
N THR A 616 -20.52 11.80 7.55
CA THR A 616 -19.15 11.30 7.63
C THR A 616 -18.52 11.54 9.03
N ALA A 617 -19.02 12.54 9.76
CA ALA A 617 -18.52 12.91 11.07
C ALA A 617 -18.56 11.80 12.14
N PRO A 618 -19.54 10.86 12.15
CA PRO A 618 -19.54 9.72 13.06
C PRO A 618 -18.28 8.86 12.97
N ILE A 619 -17.69 8.71 11.77
CA ILE A 619 -16.46 7.91 11.58
C ILE A 619 -15.29 8.55 12.34
N VAL A 620 -15.13 9.87 12.21
CA VAL A 620 -14.08 10.61 12.95
C VAL A 620 -14.30 10.52 14.46
N ARG A 621 -15.56 10.65 14.91
CA ARG A 621 -15.92 10.47 16.32
C ARG A 621 -15.49 9.10 16.82
N ASP A 622 -15.80 8.01 16.09
CA ASP A 622 -15.54 6.64 16.51
C ASP A 622 -14.03 6.37 16.65
N VAL A 623 -13.23 6.91 15.71
CA VAL A 623 -11.77 6.80 15.76
C VAL A 623 -11.17 7.60 16.91
N ILE A 624 -11.62 8.84 17.11
CA ILE A 624 -11.16 9.68 18.24
C ILE A 624 -11.60 9.05 19.57
N GLU A 625 -12.84 8.56 19.65
CA GLU A 625 -13.34 7.90 20.86
C GLU A 625 -12.53 6.63 21.18
N ALA A 626 -12.14 5.84 20.17
CA ALA A 626 -11.27 4.68 20.35
C ALA A 626 -9.91 5.08 20.89
N TYR A 627 -9.32 6.16 20.35
CA TYR A 627 -8.07 6.74 20.88
C TYR A 627 -8.18 7.10 22.37
N PHE A 628 -9.21 7.86 22.72
CA PHE A 628 -9.39 8.30 24.13
C PHE A 628 -9.77 7.16 25.07
N LYS A 629 -10.50 6.14 24.59
CA LYS A 629 -10.76 4.93 25.40
C LYS A 629 -9.50 4.17 25.71
N LYS A 630 -8.53 4.15 24.81
CA LYS A 630 -7.25 3.47 24.99
C LYS A 630 -6.27 4.27 25.85
N TYR A 631 -6.07 5.55 25.53
CA TYR A 631 -5.02 6.37 26.13
C TYR A 631 -5.48 7.24 27.31
N HIS A 632 -6.79 7.56 27.37
CA HIS A 632 -7.40 8.43 28.38
C HIS A 632 -8.77 7.91 28.84
N PRO A 633 -8.87 6.67 29.33
CA PRO A 633 -10.17 6.04 29.67
C PRO A 633 -10.96 6.82 30.72
N ASP A 634 -10.28 7.50 31.64
CA ASP A 634 -10.91 8.29 32.70
C ASP A 634 -11.72 9.48 32.16
N ILE A 635 -11.22 10.15 31.11
CA ILE A 635 -11.91 11.27 30.46
C ILE A 635 -13.25 10.81 29.87
N ILE A 636 -13.26 9.65 29.21
CA ILE A 636 -14.49 9.07 28.65
C ILE A 636 -15.46 8.65 29.75
N ALA A 637 -14.97 7.99 30.81
CA ALA A 637 -15.80 7.54 31.92
C ALA A 637 -16.47 8.73 32.64
N GLU A 638 -15.73 9.78 32.92
CA GLU A 638 -16.26 11.00 33.53
C GLU A 638 -17.27 11.71 32.61
N GLY A 639 -16.97 11.80 31.31
CA GLY A 639 -17.88 12.38 30.31
C GLY A 639 -19.20 11.63 30.23
N LEU A 640 -19.19 10.31 30.26
CA LEU A 640 -20.39 9.48 30.29
C LEU A 640 -21.20 9.66 31.57
N LYS A 641 -20.53 9.76 32.74
CA LYS A 641 -21.17 10.05 34.03
C LYS A 641 -21.90 11.40 34.01
N LYS A 642 -21.23 12.44 33.51
CA LYS A 642 -21.84 13.79 33.35
C LYS A 642 -23.04 13.78 32.38
N LYS A 643 -22.97 13.00 31.32
CA LYS A 643 -24.07 12.84 30.35
C LYS A 643 -25.29 12.17 30.97
N ARG A 644 -25.11 11.09 31.75
CA ARG A 644 -26.17 10.38 32.50
C ARG A 644 -26.85 11.30 33.51
N LEU A 645 -26.08 12.06 34.30
CA LEU A 645 -26.60 12.99 35.29
C LEU A 645 -27.45 14.11 34.65
N LYS A 646 -27.08 14.60 33.44
CA LYS A 646 -27.90 15.56 32.70
C LYS A 646 -29.21 14.96 32.21
N GLN A 647 -29.23 13.68 31.81
CA GLN A 647 -30.47 13.00 31.38
C GLN A 647 -31.45 12.78 32.55
N VAL A 648 -30.96 12.43 33.73
CA VAL A 648 -31.77 12.25 34.93
C VAL A 648 -32.44 13.56 35.39
N LYS A 649 -31.78 14.73 35.22
CA LYS A 649 -32.34 16.04 35.60
C LYS A 649 -33.43 16.56 34.65
N VAL A 650 -33.70 15.90 33.55
CA VAL A 650 -34.70 16.34 32.53
C VAL A 650 -36.02 15.50 32.64
N ILE A 651 -36.13 14.56 33.56
CA ILE A 651 -37.39 13.89 33.83
C ILE A 651 -38.23 14.87 34.64
N PRO A 652 -39.35 15.42 34.10
CA PRO A 652 -40.25 16.28 34.88
C PRO A 652 -40.82 15.42 36.00
N ILE A 653 -40.74 15.89 37.22
CA ILE A 653 -41.59 15.36 38.29
C ILE A 653 -43.01 15.75 37.87
N GLU A 654 -43.83 14.78 37.38
CA GLU A 654 -45.24 14.96 37.29
C GLU A 654 -45.70 15.26 38.71
N SER A 655 -46.09 16.51 38.95
CA SER A 655 -46.78 16.89 40.17
C SER A 655 -48.08 16.11 40.18
N SER A 656 -48.18 15.11 41.07
CA SER A 656 -49.44 14.54 41.53
C SER A 656 -50.20 15.71 42.16
N GLY A 657 -51.05 16.34 41.36
CA GLY A 657 -52.09 17.25 41.86
C GLY A 657 -53.23 16.42 42.40
N ASP A 658 -53.45 16.55 43.69
CA ASP A 658 -54.72 16.22 44.32
C ASP A 658 -55.86 17.09 43.79
#